data_0d09705e1aedc602608671f929d488da
#
_entry.id   0d09705e1aedc602608671f929d488da
#
_cell.length_a   1.000
_cell.length_b   1.000
_cell.length_c   1.000
_cell.angle_alpha   90.00
_cell.angle_beta   90.00
_cell.angle_gamma   90.00
#
_symmetry.space_group_name_H-M   'P 1'
#
loop_
_entity.id
_entity.type
_entity.pdbx_description
1 polymer ?
#
loop_
_entity_poly.entity_id
_entity_poly.type
_entity_poly.pdbx_seq_one_letter_code
_entity_poly.pdbx_strand_id
1 'polypeptide(L)'
;MDKAARAIVGVIAVSLILIDARHAAASAVTVPAAPVAGPRLPVPAGLPSYEIDAKLDLTRKVVTAVERVRFTNRSNAPVHELVFHVYPRYRVKDSDKVVLSKTLEVLRLSPDEAMDPTGGRLSVSTVKVGAAAARFTFDPKDDTILVVPLTRAVAPGGTISAEIAFALELPGYWGRWGNHNGITYLLNWYPVLAHHDDRGWEKTPFVPWHQPWHQEAGLYTVRFDLPEGQVVASSGRVVGRAPSGRGRQAVTIEANPARDFAFVCSDRFQTFERRAGSTLVRVHAFPENRANAEAMLKFACEVIPLYEGWFGPYPDEEFEIAPSYFGWNGNECSGLVLIDDRVMRLPAAGVRYLDHLVTHETCHQWFYNVVGTDGYAETFMDEGLVNCFTALRLDVKYGRNAPVIVWPKALRWLPTIGREDLRLSGYYGWRAGGHGGPVIQDMKAMGDLGALFSLAYDRGGKVVEMIHNRLGPDRFFAFFRGIYHAYAWKTLRFADLKRELIAYDPEGDWETFLNGWLVEHGETDWAVDRVRLAALPGGGPRRTVTVELVQKGHMVEPTVLLCRCEGNDLRVPIWPDRGDYRVPGAGVARVGGDRWVVTIDAPGTPAQVVVDPDHALLDAVPDNNRWRTEISWRLTPAMTPLDESSQFAAYDRPSVVAGPFIDQYERGGFKVSAQRVNHWSVSLWAGTEPALREAIFGGQASLLHFPWPKWTAGIFYEEGLYNFYNDKRHSGGRAFLRYRFLPTSSFIVDDQGFAELYFGTGNEFWAGDNGRPVNGWLDAVGARYRLSTLFPYWDPVGGKLVEVTAERGDKAFGSYADYFRTTGEFGVVRAIPDGWGRLSKSRLAFRAYGGYSYPDNLPLFRLGGGTRLRALDLNQQIGSSVWLSTLEWRYPLWAEIDRDVVDHVVGFRNLLGAVFYDVGQSYLSGKWGPVVHGVGVGLRVDVALFAFLERSSLRVDVAQPVGIGTRRGPVIWFGLNQVF
;
A
#
# COMPACT_ATOMS: atom_id res chain seq x y z
N MET A 1 38.01 -14.69 5.44
CA MET A 1 36.73 -14.53 4.80
C MET A 1 35.83 -15.78 4.84
N ASP A 2 36.35 -16.96 5.12
CA ASP A 2 35.57 -18.23 5.03
C ASP A 2 34.77 -18.62 6.31
N LYS A 3 35.04 -17.99 7.46
CA LYS A 3 34.32 -18.31 8.69
C LYS A 3 33.08 -17.46 8.97
N ALA A 4 33.03 -16.25 8.48
CA ALA A 4 31.87 -15.38 8.65
C ALA A 4 30.72 -15.73 7.67
N ALA A 5 31.05 -16.11 6.43
CA ALA A 5 30.06 -16.56 5.46
C ALA A 5 29.40 -17.89 5.85
N ARG A 6 30.18 -18.80 6.50
CA ARG A 6 29.63 -20.07 7.02
C ARG A 6 28.79 -19.90 8.28
N ALA A 7 29.00 -18.83 9.06
CA ALA A 7 28.18 -18.55 10.24
C ALA A 7 26.80 -18.01 9.84
N ILE A 8 26.71 -17.20 8.80
CA ILE A 8 25.42 -16.65 8.30
C ILE A 8 24.59 -17.74 7.62
N VAL A 9 25.23 -18.62 6.85
CA VAL A 9 24.56 -19.78 6.22
C VAL A 9 24.18 -20.84 7.26
N GLY A 10 24.95 -20.99 8.33
CA GLY A 10 24.68 -21.95 9.40
C GLY A 10 23.50 -21.59 10.31
N VAL A 11 23.19 -20.30 10.48
CA VAL A 11 22.03 -19.85 11.26
C VAL A 11 20.71 -20.01 10.46
N ILE A 12 20.78 -19.97 9.14
CA ILE A 12 19.62 -20.17 8.27
C ILE A 12 19.30 -21.66 8.06
N ALA A 13 20.28 -22.56 8.19
CA ALA A 13 20.13 -23.98 7.85
C ALA A 13 19.63 -24.90 9.00
N VAL A 14 19.51 -24.43 10.23
CA VAL A 14 19.14 -25.28 11.39
C VAL A 14 17.63 -25.39 11.65
N SER A 15 16.76 -24.72 10.86
CA SER A 15 15.31 -24.69 11.12
C SER A 15 14.44 -25.53 10.17
N LEU A 16 15.00 -26.47 9.46
CA LEU A 16 14.24 -27.31 8.52
C LEU A 16 14.12 -28.75 8.99
N ILE A 17 13.49 -29.04 10.12
CA ILE A 17 12.93 -30.37 10.41
C ILE A 17 11.76 -30.25 11.40
N LEU A 18 10.65 -30.91 11.01
CA LEU A 18 9.45 -31.28 11.76
C LEU A 18 8.26 -30.30 11.73
N ILE A 19 7.47 -30.46 10.69
CA ILE A 19 6.05 -30.07 10.68
C ILE A 19 5.25 -31.28 11.18
N ASP A 20 4.65 -31.18 12.35
CA ASP A 20 3.55 -32.05 12.76
C ASP A 20 2.35 -31.19 13.14
N ALA A 21 1.30 -31.30 12.34
CA ALA A 21 0.09 -30.52 12.46
C ALA A 21 -0.84 -31.14 13.50
N ARG A 22 -0.98 -30.54 14.69
CA ARG A 22 -2.11 -30.84 15.59
C ARG A 22 -2.95 -29.58 15.82
N HIS A 23 -4.20 -29.72 15.40
CA HIS A 23 -5.28 -28.73 15.51
C HIS A 23 -5.56 -28.39 16.98
N ALA A 24 -5.57 -27.10 17.30
CA ALA A 24 -6.21 -26.61 18.50
C ALA A 24 -7.70 -26.39 18.18
N ALA A 25 -8.57 -27.04 18.93
CA ALA A 25 -10.01 -26.90 18.81
C ALA A 25 -10.43 -25.45 19.13
N ALA A 26 -10.95 -24.75 18.13
CA ALA A 26 -11.69 -23.52 18.30
C ALA A 26 -13.13 -23.86 18.65
N SER A 27 -13.71 -23.16 19.60
CA SER A 27 -15.13 -23.28 19.98
C SER A 27 -16.02 -23.11 18.75
N ALA A 28 -16.89 -24.08 18.53
CA ALA A 28 -17.82 -24.06 17.42
C ALA A 28 -18.82 -22.90 17.60
N VAL A 29 -18.67 -21.87 16.82
CA VAL A 29 -19.76 -20.94 16.53
C VAL A 29 -20.73 -21.70 15.63
N THR A 30 -21.97 -21.83 16.04
CA THR A 30 -23.03 -22.44 15.24
C THR A 30 -23.20 -21.71 13.93
N VAL A 31 -22.74 -22.34 12.86
CA VAL A 31 -23.03 -21.91 11.49
C VAL A 31 -24.53 -22.15 11.27
N PRO A 32 -25.31 -21.16 10.79
CA PRO A 32 -26.70 -21.39 10.40
C PRO A 32 -26.78 -22.53 9.39
N ALA A 33 -27.90 -23.30 9.46
CA ALA A 33 -28.12 -24.46 8.59
C ALA A 33 -27.90 -24.15 7.14
N ALA A 34 -27.42 -25.15 6.38
CA ALA A 34 -27.10 -25.04 4.95
C ALA A 34 -28.19 -24.29 4.17
N PRO A 35 -27.81 -23.37 3.28
CA PRO A 35 -28.79 -22.61 2.52
C PRO A 35 -29.65 -23.53 1.66
N VAL A 36 -30.95 -23.34 1.76
CA VAL A 36 -31.89 -23.88 0.77
C VAL A 36 -31.59 -23.13 -0.53
N ALA A 37 -31.42 -23.85 -1.64
CA ALA A 37 -31.26 -23.23 -2.95
C ALA A 37 -32.42 -22.23 -3.17
N GLY A 38 -32.12 -20.96 -3.03
CA GLY A 38 -33.07 -19.88 -3.21
C GLY A 38 -33.42 -19.71 -4.70
N PRO A 39 -34.54 -19.07 -5.03
CA PRO A 39 -34.86 -18.75 -6.42
C PRO A 39 -33.75 -17.88 -7.01
N ARG A 40 -33.42 -18.12 -8.30
CA ARG A 40 -32.49 -17.27 -9.06
C ARG A 40 -32.90 -15.80 -8.97
N LEU A 41 -31.95 -14.90 -8.80
CA LEU A 41 -32.23 -13.46 -8.77
C LEU A 41 -32.88 -13.00 -10.07
N PRO A 42 -33.94 -12.16 -9.99
CA PRO A 42 -34.61 -11.68 -11.21
C PRO A 42 -33.66 -10.79 -12.01
N VAL A 43 -33.52 -11.08 -13.30
CA VAL A 43 -32.73 -10.29 -14.23
C VAL A 43 -33.57 -9.14 -14.77
N PRO A 44 -33.14 -7.86 -14.62
CA PRO A 44 -33.85 -6.71 -15.14
C PRO A 44 -33.99 -6.78 -16.67
N ALA A 45 -35.13 -6.35 -17.20
CA ALA A 45 -35.29 -6.21 -18.63
C ALA A 45 -34.44 -5.04 -19.17
N GLY A 46 -33.96 -5.20 -20.42
CA GLY A 46 -33.26 -4.10 -21.12
C GLY A 46 -31.80 -3.90 -20.69
N LEU A 47 -31.19 -4.85 -19.99
CA LEU A 47 -29.74 -4.86 -19.78
C LEU A 47 -28.99 -4.86 -21.13
N PRO A 48 -27.85 -4.20 -21.26
CA PRO A 48 -27.01 -4.28 -22.45
C PRO A 48 -26.60 -5.73 -22.72
N SER A 49 -26.49 -6.09 -24.01
CA SER A 49 -25.93 -7.41 -24.36
C SER A 49 -24.72 -7.25 -25.24
N TYR A 50 -23.71 -8.12 -25.01
CA TYR A 50 -22.42 -8.13 -25.68
C TYR A 50 -22.23 -9.49 -26.34
N GLU A 51 -22.02 -9.50 -27.64
CA GLU A 51 -21.54 -10.65 -28.39
C GLU A 51 -20.14 -10.32 -28.92
N ILE A 52 -19.10 -11.03 -28.42
CA ILE A 52 -17.72 -10.72 -28.76
C ILE A 52 -17.08 -11.93 -29.41
N ASP A 53 -16.68 -11.78 -30.66
CA ASP A 53 -15.85 -12.75 -31.39
C ASP A 53 -14.38 -12.28 -31.34
N ALA A 54 -13.54 -12.93 -30.57
CA ALA A 54 -12.15 -12.55 -30.33
C ALA A 54 -11.16 -13.63 -30.77
N LYS A 55 -10.01 -13.21 -31.26
CA LYS A 55 -8.89 -14.07 -31.63
C LYS A 55 -7.61 -13.63 -30.95
N LEU A 56 -7.00 -14.54 -30.17
CA LEU A 56 -5.71 -14.33 -29.51
C LEU A 56 -4.57 -14.86 -30.40
N ASP A 57 -3.62 -13.98 -30.71
CA ASP A 57 -2.35 -14.31 -31.36
C ASP A 57 -1.20 -14.09 -30.37
N LEU A 58 -0.72 -15.17 -29.76
CA LEU A 58 0.37 -15.12 -28.79
C LEU A 58 1.73 -14.78 -29.40
N THR A 59 1.92 -15.07 -30.70
CA THR A 59 3.18 -14.75 -31.40
C THR A 59 3.29 -13.25 -31.62
N ARG A 60 2.19 -12.61 -32.03
CA ARG A 60 2.12 -11.16 -32.25
C ARG A 60 1.76 -10.38 -31.00
N LYS A 61 1.34 -11.09 -29.95
CA LYS A 61 0.78 -10.51 -28.72
C LYS A 61 -0.35 -9.53 -29.01
N VAL A 62 -1.35 -9.96 -29.74
CA VAL A 62 -2.51 -9.14 -30.14
C VAL A 62 -3.79 -9.94 -29.98
N VAL A 63 -4.82 -9.26 -29.47
CA VAL A 63 -6.22 -9.71 -29.54
C VAL A 63 -6.93 -8.89 -30.62
N THR A 64 -7.51 -9.55 -31.62
CA THR A 64 -8.41 -8.93 -32.58
C THR A 64 -9.84 -9.34 -32.29
N ALA A 65 -10.78 -8.44 -32.31
CA ALA A 65 -12.16 -8.73 -31.96
C ALA A 65 -13.18 -7.94 -32.78
N VAL A 66 -14.35 -8.52 -32.91
CA VAL A 66 -15.58 -7.86 -33.33
C VAL A 66 -16.59 -8.00 -32.20
N GLU A 67 -17.01 -6.90 -31.69
CA GLU A 67 -17.99 -6.78 -30.62
C GLU A 67 -19.32 -6.27 -31.16
N ARG A 68 -20.41 -6.91 -30.79
CA ARG A 68 -21.77 -6.44 -31.04
C ARG A 68 -22.43 -6.11 -29.72
N VAL A 69 -22.77 -4.83 -29.55
CA VAL A 69 -23.44 -4.33 -28.35
C VAL A 69 -24.86 -3.93 -28.68
N ARG A 70 -25.82 -4.41 -27.89
CA ARG A 70 -27.21 -3.98 -27.94
C ARG A 70 -27.53 -3.12 -26.73
N PHE A 71 -27.94 -1.89 -26.98
CA PHE A 71 -28.34 -0.91 -25.99
C PHE A 71 -29.84 -0.70 -26.02
N THR A 72 -30.49 -0.61 -24.86
CA THR A 72 -31.89 -0.22 -24.69
C THR A 72 -31.93 1.10 -23.91
N ASN A 73 -32.56 2.12 -24.49
CA ASN A 73 -32.73 3.40 -23.82
C ASN A 73 -33.74 3.27 -22.68
N ARG A 74 -33.28 3.25 -21.44
CA ARG A 74 -34.14 3.18 -20.25
C ARG A 74 -34.42 4.55 -19.61
N SER A 75 -33.86 5.63 -20.19
CA SER A 75 -34.10 6.98 -19.72
C SER A 75 -35.41 7.52 -20.29
N ASN A 76 -35.87 8.65 -19.79
CA ASN A 76 -37.07 9.32 -20.20
C ASN A 76 -36.89 10.27 -21.41
N ALA A 77 -35.66 10.41 -21.94
CA ALA A 77 -35.30 11.28 -23.06
C ALA A 77 -34.71 10.50 -24.25
N PRO A 78 -34.84 10.99 -25.50
CA PRO A 78 -34.20 10.38 -26.67
C PRO A 78 -32.68 10.44 -26.57
N VAL A 79 -32.00 9.37 -26.98
CA VAL A 79 -30.54 9.24 -27.01
C VAL A 79 -30.00 9.49 -28.40
N HIS A 80 -29.06 10.43 -28.56
CA HIS A 80 -28.51 10.88 -29.84
C HIS A 80 -27.11 10.37 -30.15
N GLU A 81 -26.44 9.74 -29.22
CA GLU A 81 -25.10 9.14 -29.36
C GLU A 81 -25.00 7.89 -28.52
N LEU A 82 -24.05 6.99 -28.85
CA LEU A 82 -23.58 5.95 -27.94
C LEU A 82 -22.20 6.33 -27.45
N VAL A 83 -21.95 6.06 -26.18
CA VAL A 83 -20.66 6.35 -25.54
C VAL A 83 -20.07 5.05 -24.98
N PHE A 84 -18.78 4.83 -25.24
CA PHE A 84 -18.07 3.66 -24.78
C PHE A 84 -16.78 4.10 -24.07
N HIS A 85 -16.43 3.43 -22.98
CA HIS A 85 -15.12 3.49 -22.36
C HIS A 85 -14.18 2.50 -23.05
N VAL A 86 -13.05 2.98 -23.54
CA VAL A 86 -12.02 2.20 -24.23
C VAL A 86 -10.71 2.35 -23.46
N TYR A 87 -10.71 1.80 -22.26
CA TYR A 87 -9.63 2.01 -21.26
C TYR A 87 -8.21 1.66 -21.77
N PRO A 88 -8.00 0.63 -22.64
CA PRO A 88 -6.66 0.34 -23.14
C PRO A 88 -6.09 1.39 -24.11
N ARG A 89 -6.83 2.44 -24.40
CA ARG A 89 -6.31 3.63 -25.12
C ARG A 89 -5.57 4.61 -24.21
N TYR A 90 -5.68 4.47 -22.90
CA TYR A 90 -5.04 5.37 -21.94
C TYR A 90 -3.53 5.47 -22.21
N ARG A 91 -3.01 6.68 -22.12
CA ARG A 91 -1.58 7.00 -22.18
C ARG A 91 -1.18 7.74 -20.92
N VAL A 92 -0.09 7.30 -20.27
CA VAL A 92 0.42 7.99 -19.08
C VAL A 92 0.88 9.39 -19.44
N LYS A 93 0.20 10.41 -18.89
CA LYS A 93 0.58 11.82 -19.09
C LYS A 93 1.83 12.14 -18.27
N ASP A 94 2.66 13.06 -18.74
CA ASP A 94 3.88 13.46 -18.00
C ASP A 94 3.56 14.01 -16.60
N SER A 95 2.41 14.67 -16.43
CA SER A 95 1.90 15.13 -15.13
C SER A 95 1.65 13.99 -14.14
N ASP A 96 1.28 12.82 -14.62
CA ASP A 96 0.82 11.71 -13.80
C ASP A 96 1.96 10.72 -13.50
N LYS A 97 3.08 10.81 -14.24
CA LYS A 97 4.21 9.87 -14.11
C LYS A 97 4.77 9.78 -12.70
N VAL A 98 4.93 10.92 -12.01
CA VAL A 98 5.50 10.93 -10.66
C VAL A 98 4.56 10.27 -9.67
N VAL A 99 3.27 10.64 -9.69
CA VAL A 99 2.25 10.06 -8.81
C VAL A 99 2.10 8.56 -9.06
N LEU A 100 2.02 8.16 -10.33
CA LEU A 100 1.93 6.74 -10.70
C LEU A 100 3.18 5.97 -10.28
N SER A 101 4.38 6.53 -10.51
CA SER A 101 5.64 5.89 -10.10
C SER A 101 5.72 5.70 -8.59
N LYS A 102 5.22 6.68 -7.81
CA LYS A 102 5.15 6.55 -6.34
C LYS A 102 4.08 5.57 -5.89
N THR A 103 2.96 5.48 -6.60
CA THR A 103 1.96 4.43 -6.39
C THR A 103 2.56 3.04 -6.60
N LEU A 104 3.30 2.84 -7.70
CA LEU A 104 4.00 1.58 -7.97
C LEU A 104 5.03 1.25 -6.90
N GLU A 105 5.77 2.25 -6.42
CA GLU A 105 6.73 2.09 -5.31
C GLU A 105 6.04 1.58 -4.03
N VAL A 106 4.85 2.11 -3.71
CA VAL A 106 4.02 1.58 -2.60
C VAL A 106 3.69 0.11 -2.81
N LEU A 107 3.40 -0.27 -4.03
CA LEU A 107 3.10 -1.66 -4.43
C LEU A 107 4.37 -2.53 -4.57
N ARG A 108 5.55 -1.97 -4.33
CA ARG A 108 6.85 -2.64 -4.53
C ARG A 108 7.09 -3.10 -5.97
N LEU A 109 6.58 -2.31 -6.92
CA LEU A 109 6.82 -2.47 -8.35
C LEU A 109 7.70 -1.35 -8.88
N SER A 110 8.60 -1.70 -9.79
CA SER A 110 9.35 -0.70 -10.55
C SER A 110 8.49 -0.17 -11.71
N PRO A 111 8.59 1.10 -12.07
CA PRO A 111 7.99 1.60 -13.30
C PRO A 111 8.40 0.83 -14.56
N ASP A 112 9.60 0.28 -14.62
CA ASP A 112 10.06 -0.57 -15.73
C ASP A 112 9.25 -1.88 -15.83
N GLU A 113 8.67 -2.34 -14.72
CA GLU A 113 7.88 -3.56 -14.67
C GLU A 113 6.41 -3.29 -14.97
N ALA A 114 5.86 -2.17 -14.48
CA ALA A 114 4.42 -1.95 -14.39
C ALA A 114 3.90 -0.66 -15.06
N MET A 115 4.76 0.17 -15.61
CA MET A 115 4.33 1.35 -16.36
C MET A 115 4.47 1.09 -17.85
N ASP A 116 3.36 1.13 -18.59
CA ASP A 116 3.40 1.09 -20.04
C ASP A 116 3.82 2.46 -20.62
N PRO A 117 5.07 2.62 -21.11
CA PRO A 117 5.56 3.90 -21.56
C PRO A 117 4.88 4.38 -22.84
N THR A 118 4.35 3.48 -23.65
CA THR A 118 3.71 3.78 -24.93
C THR A 118 2.22 4.06 -24.73
N GLY A 119 1.52 3.20 -24.00
CA GLY A 119 0.06 3.26 -23.87
C GLY A 119 -0.69 3.19 -25.19
N GLY A 120 -1.96 3.50 -25.19
CA GLY A 120 -2.77 3.56 -26.41
C GLY A 120 -2.85 2.22 -27.16
N ARG A 121 -3.00 1.13 -26.43
CA ARG A 121 -2.85 -0.24 -26.93
C ARG A 121 -4.05 -0.74 -27.75
N LEU A 122 -5.21 -0.10 -27.63
CA LEU A 122 -6.39 -0.49 -28.39
C LEU A 122 -6.65 0.47 -29.56
N SER A 123 -6.85 -0.10 -30.74
CA SER A 123 -7.25 0.63 -31.96
C SER A 123 -8.63 0.16 -32.41
N VAL A 124 -9.54 1.10 -32.65
CA VAL A 124 -10.85 0.86 -33.26
C VAL A 124 -10.72 1.06 -34.77
N SER A 125 -11.07 0.07 -35.55
CA SER A 125 -10.95 0.12 -37.00
C SER A 125 -12.25 0.51 -37.69
N THR A 126 -13.39 -0.03 -37.24
CA THR A 126 -14.70 0.26 -37.80
C THR A 126 -15.78 0.26 -36.73
N VAL A 127 -16.78 1.12 -36.91
CA VAL A 127 -18.01 1.10 -36.13
C VAL A 127 -19.19 1.06 -37.11
N LYS A 128 -20.18 0.21 -36.81
CA LYS A 128 -21.47 0.17 -37.52
C LYS A 128 -22.61 0.36 -36.52
N VAL A 129 -23.67 1.02 -36.93
CA VAL A 129 -24.91 1.11 -36.17
C VAL A 129 -26.02 0.47 -37.02
N GLY A 130 -26.56 -0.63 -36.51
CA GLY A 130 -27.31 -1.56 -37.34
C GLY A 130 -26.45 -2.11 -38.47
N ALA A 131 -26.89 -1.99 -39.74
CA ALA A 131 -26.10 -2.45 -40.90
C ALA A 131 -25.22 -1.34 -41.52
N ALA A 132 -25.34 -0.10 -41.08
CA ALA A 132 -24.68 1.06 -41.69
C ALA A 132 -23.35 1.40 -40.98
N ALA A 133 -22.34 1.75 -41.78
CA ALA A 133 -21.09 2.31 -41.21
C ALA A 133 -21.40 3.63 -40.51
N ALA A 134 -20.89 3.79 -39.31
CA ALA A 134 -21.06 4.97 -38.47
C ALA A 134 -19.75 5.74 -38.33
N ARG A 135 -19.85 7.06 -38.28
CA ARG A 135 -18.72 7.90 -37.86
C ARG A 135 -18.54 7.76 -36.35
N PHE A 136 -17.33 7.84 -35.90
CA PHE A 136 -16.99 7.86 -34.48
C PHE A 136 -15.84 8.82 -34.23
N THR A 137 -15.74 9.30 -33.01
CA THR A 137 -14.65 10.16 -32.53
C THR A 137 -14.27 9.76 -31.11
N PHE A 138 -13.05 10.08 -30.71
CA PHE A 138 -12.66 10.03 -29.31
C PHE A 138 -12.82 11.42 -28.70
N ASP A 139 -13.17 11.47 -27.41
CA ASP A 139 -13.31 12.74 -26.71
C ASP A 139 -11.96 13.48 -26.69
N PRO A 140 -11.90 14.77 -27.08
CA PRO A 140 -10.65 15.51 -27.15
C PRO A 140 -9.96 15.69 -25.79
N LYS A 141 -10.67 15.56 -24.67
CA LYS A 141 -10.15 15.69 -23.31
C LYS A 141 -9.70 14.35 -22.74
N ASP A 142 -10.33 13.27 -23.18
CA ASP A 142 -10.03 11.92 -22.72
C ASP A 142 -10.20 10.92 -23.88
N ASP A 143 -9.10 10.49 -24.49
CA ASP A 143 -9.11 9.57 -25.63
C ASP A 143 -9.47 8.13 -25.26
N THR A 144 -9.79 7.85 -24.01
CA THR A 144 -10.42 6.59 -23.57
C THR A 144 -11.94 6.58 -23.77
N ILE A 145 -12.54 7.71 -24.14
CA ILE A 145 -13.98 7.85 -24.37
C ILE A 145 -14.27 7.87 -25.87
N LEU A 146 -14.94 6.83 -26.35
CA LEU A 146 -15.40 6.70 -27.73
C LEU A 146 -16.84 7.18 -27.84
N VAL A 147 -17.10 8.11 -28.76
CA VAL A 147 -18.42 8.68 -29.04
C VAL A 147 -18.85 8.30 -30.44
N VAL A 148 -20.07 7.75 -30.56
CA VAL A 148 -20.67 7.31 -31.80
C VAL A 148 -22.01 8.08 -32.02
N PRO A 149 -22.00 9.18 -32.77
CA PRO A 149 -23.24 9.93 -33.08
C PRO A 149 -24.23 9.07 -33.86
N LEU A 150 -25.51 9.15 -33.51
CA LEU A 150 -26.58 8.40 -34.15
C LEU A 150 -27.26 9.27 -35.22
N THR A 151 -27.48 8.69 -36.38
CA THR A 151 -28.24 9.36 -37.45
C THR A 151 -29.73 9.51 -37.12
N ARG A 152 -30.24 8.66 -36.23
CA ARG A 152 -31.60 8.70 -35.69
C ARG A 152 -31.54 8.47 -34.19
N ALA A 153 -32.16 9.33 -33.42
CA ALA A 153 -32.26 9.20 -31.97
C ALA A 153 -33.02 7.94 -31.56
N VAL A 154 -32.55 7.32 -30.45
CA VAL A 154 -33.25 6.18 -29.84
C VAL A 154 -34.22 6.72 -28.80
N ALA A 155 -35.54 6.56 -29.09
CA ALA A 155 -36.60 6.97 -28.18
C ALA A 155 -36.53 6.17 -26.84
N PRO A 156 -37.15 6.69 -25.75
CA PRO A 156 -37.38 5.93 -24.54
C PRO A 156 -37.98 4.54 -24.83
N GLY A 157 -37.42 3.49 -24.24
CA GLY A 157 -37.75 2.08 -24.48
C GLY A 157 -37.24 1.52 -25.82
N GLY A 158 -36.70 2.35 -26.71
CA GLY A 158 -36.11 1.92 -27.98
C GLY A 158 -34.78 1.18 -27.80
N THR A 159 -34.47 0.30 -28.77
CA THR A 159 -33.24 -0.51 -28.76
C THR A 159 -32.42 -0.25 -30.02
N ILE A 160 -31.10 -0.25 -29.90
CA ILE A 160 -30.18 -0.08 -31.02
C ILE A 160 -28.98 -1.03 -30.82
N SER A 161 -28.35 -1.47 -31.92
CA SER A 161 -27.14 -2.29 -31.89
C SER A 161 -26.00 -1.58 -32.60
N ALA A 162 -24.81 -1.64 -31.98
CA ALA A 162 -23.55 -1.22 -32.56
C ALA A 162 -22.63 -2.42 -32.76
N GLU A 163 -21.88 -2.45 -33.86
CA GLU A 163 -20.78 -3.38 -34.09
C GLU A 163 -19.47 -2.61 -34.12
N ILE A 164 -18.49 -3.02 -33.29
CA ILE A 164 -17.19 -2.37 -33.16
C ILE A 164 -16.10 -3.40 -33.45
N ALA A 165 -15.27 -3.14 -34.48
CA ALA A 165 -14.09 -3.96 -34.73
C ALA A 165 -12.86 -3.27 -34.19
N PHE A 166 -12.07 -4.00 -33.40
CA PHE A 166 -10.90 -3.46 -32.73
C PHE A 166 -9.75 -4.46 -32.63
N ALA A 167 -8.57 -3.94 -32.35
CA ALA A 167 -7.39 -4.73 -32.04
C ALA A 167 -6.73 -4.17 -30.77
N LEU A 168 -6.34 -5.07 -29.85
CA LEU A 168 -5.64 -4.77 -28.62
C LEU A 168 -4.24 -5.40 -28.66
N GLU A 169 -3.21 -4.56 -28.60
CA GLU A 169 -1.84 -5.01 -28.39
C GLU A 169 -1.64 -5.36 -26.90
N LEU A 170 -1.01 -6.52 -26.64
CA LEU A 170 -0.76 -7.01 -25.29
C LEU A 170 0.66 -6.66 -24.86
N PRO A 171 0.84 -5.66 -23.97
CA PRO A 171 2.16 -5.36 -23.44
C PRO A 171 2.71 -6.49 -22.56
N GLY A 172 4.03 -6.57 -22.46
CA GLY A 172 4.71 -7.47 -21.54
C GLY A 172 4.93 -6.86 -20.14
N TYR A 173 4.23 -5.82 -19.79
CA TYR A 173 4.31 -5.12 -18.50
C TYR A 173 3.19 -5.58 -17.57
N TRP A 174 3.36 -5.36 -16.28
CA TRP A 174 2.30 -5.52 -15.30
C TRP A 174 1.21 -4.47 -15.54
N GLY A 175 -0.02 -4.89 -15.53
CA GLY A 175 -1.16 -4.03 -15.81
C GLY A 175 -2.45 -4.81 -15.94
N ARG A 176 -3.52 -4.14 -16.34
CA ARG A 176 -4.87 -4.74 -16.40
C ARG A 176 -5.09 -5.62 -17.64
N TRP A 177 -4.31 -5.42 -18.68
CA TRP A 177 -4.29 -6.22 -19.91
C TRP A 177 -2.85 -6.43 -20.34
N GLY A 178 -2.53 -7.63 -20.75
CA GLY A 178 -1.17 -7.97 -21.15
C GLY A 178 -0.92 -9.44 -21.37
N ASN A 179 0.31 -9.75 -21.75
CA ASN A 179 0.85 -11.11 -21.82
C ASN A 179 2.24 -11.12 -21.19
N HIS A 180 2.35 -11.65 -20.01
CA HIS A 180 3.59 -11.70 -19.24
C HIS A 180 3.76 -13.09 -18.61
N ASN A 181 5.00 -13.60 -18.62
CA ASN A 181 5.39 -14.88 -18.02
C ASN A 181 4.44 -16.06 -18.32
N GLY A 182 3.90 -16.12 -19.55
CA GLY A 182 3.01 -17.18 -20.00
C GLY A 182 1.54 -17.05 -19.58
N ILE A 183 1.18 -15.96 -18.92
CA ILE A 183 -0.22 -15.62 -18.65
C ILE A 183 -0.67 -14.51 -19.59
N THR A 184 -1.79 -14.72 -20.28
CA THR A 184 -2.57 -13.63 -20.90
C THR A 184 -3.70 -13.25 -19.98
N TYR A 185 -3.83 -11.97 -19.64
CA TYR A 185 -4.86 -11.42 -18.76
C TYR A 185 -5.51 -10.21 -19.40
N LEU A 186 -6.83 -10.16 -19.37
CA LEU A 186 -7.67 -9.21 -20.09
C LEU A 186 -8.78 -8.71 -19.17
N LEU A 187 -8.59 -7.54 -18.55
CA LEU A 187 -9.58 -6.84 -17.73
C LEU A 187 -10.00 -5.57 -18.47
N ASN A 188 -11.28 -5.30 -18.58
CA ASN A 188 -11.80 -4.11 -19.30
C ASN A 188 -11.13 -3.88 -20.67
N TRP A 189 -10.93 -4.96 -21.40
CA TRP A 189 -10.11 -5.06 -22.60
C TRP A 189 -10.85 -4.74 -23.91
N TYR A 190 -12.15 -4.55 -23.84
CA TYR A 190 -13.07 -4.27 -24.95
C TYR A 190 -13.74 -2.91 -24.74
N PRO A 191 -14.36 -2.29 -25.79
CA PRO A 191 -15.17 -1.09 -25.62
C PRO A 191 -16.40 -1.33 -24.73
N VAL A 192 -16.40 -0.78 -23.53
CA VAL A 192 -17.48 -0.94 -22.55
C VAL A 192 -18.49 0.18 -22.72
N LEU A 193 -19.76 -0.17 -22.91
CA LEU A 193 -20.84 0.82 -22.98
C LEU A 193 -20.89 1.62 -21.67
N ALA A 194 -20.82 2.94 -21.76
CA ALA A 194 -20.88 3.81 -20.58
C ALA A 194 -22.26 3.70 -19.89
N HIS A 195 -22.31 4.01 -18.61
CA HIS A 195 -23.59 4.11 -17.90
C HIS A 195 -24.42 5.27 -18.48
N HIS A 196 -25.73 5.03 -18.64
CA HIS A 196 -26.69 6.01 -19.14
C HIS A 196 -27.95 6.02 -18.29
N ASP A 197 -28.27 7.17 -17.73
CA ASP A 197 -29.50 7.41 -16.97
C ASP A 197 -30.21 8.72 -17.45
N ASP A 198 -31.15 9.23 -16.66
CA ASP A 198 -31.87 10.49 -16.96
C ASP A 198 -30.95 11.73 -16.97
N ARG A 199 -29.74 11.65 -16.44
CA ARG A 199 -28.71 12.71 -16.50
C ARG A 199 -27.86 12.63 -17.77
N GLY A 200 -28.02 11.56 -18.58
CA GLY A 200 -27.25 11.30 -19.79
C GLY A 200 -26.15 10.27 -19.61
N TRP A 201 -25.18 10.30 -20.53
CA TRP A 201 -24.01 9.40 -20.49
C TRP A 201 -22.97 9.82 -19.45
N GLU A 202 -22.53 8.89 -18.63
CA GLU A 202 -21.40 9.11 -17.73
C GLU A 202 -20.08 8.96 -18.49
N LYS A 203 -19.34 10.05 -18.61
CA LYS A 203 -18.02 10.10 -19.26
C LYS A 203 -16.93 10.11 -18.18
N THR A 204 -16.84 9.03 -17.42
CA THR A 204 -15.90 8.87 -16.30
C THR A 204 -14.45 8.86 -16.80
N PRO A 205 -13.57 9.72 -16.28
CA PRO A 205 -12.17 9.73 -16.69
C PRO A 205 -11.43 8.49 -16.17
N PHE A 206 -10.48 8.01 -16.97
CA PHE A 206 -9.60 6.92 -16.51
C PHE A 206 -8.64 7.40 -15.42
N VAL A 207 -8.57 6.66 -14.31
CA VAL A 207 -7.62 6.88 -13.22
C VAL A 207 -6.61 5.72 -13.20
N PRO A 208 -5.33 5.95 -13.57
CA PRO A 208 -4.38 4.86 -13.81
C PRO A 208 -3.94 4.12 -12.55
N TRP A 209 -4.13 4.71 -11.37
CA TRP A 209 -3.66 4.19 -10.10
C TRP A 209 -4.73 3.46 -9.29
N HIS A 210 -5.99 3.36 -9.81
CA HIS A 210 -7.06 2.55 -9.23
C HIS A 210 -8.13 2.19 -10.28
N GLN A 211 -9.27 1.65 -9.86
CA GLN A 211 -10.38 1.19 -10.68
C GLN A 211 -11.52 2.20 -10.69
N PRO A 212 -11.61 3.10 -11.70
CA PRO A 212 -12.68 4.11 -11.76
C PRO A 212 -13.94 3.54 -12.45
N TRP A 213 -14.28 2.28 -12.21
CA TRP A 213 -15.35 1.64 -12.97
C TRP A 213 -16.73 2.01 -12.47
N HIS A 214 -17.61 2.40 -13.38
CA HIS A 214 -19.05 2.36 -13.21
C HIS A 214 -19.65 1.66 -14.42
N GLN A 215 -19.98 0.39 -14.26
CA GLN A 215 -20.48 -0.46 -15.34
C GLN A 215 -21.84 -1.03 -14.97
N GLU A 216 -22.77 -1.02 -15.93
CA GLU A 216 -24.03 -1.74 -15.77
C GLU A 216 -23.82 -3.25 -15.92
N ALA A 217 -24.63 -4.04 -15.22
CA ALA A 217 -24.72 -5.46 -15.53
C ALA A 217 -25.14 -5.67 -16.97
N GLY A 218 -24.57 -6.66 -17.65
CA GLY A 218 -24.85 -6.99 -19.03
C GLY A 218 -24.99 -8.49 -19.24
N LEU A 219 -25.38 -8.88 -20.45
CA LEU A 219 -25.45 -10.25 -20.90
C LEU A 219 -24.32 -10.48 -21.90
N TYR A 220 -23.42 -11.40 -21.58
CA TYR A 220 -22.22 -11.65 -22.38
C TYR A 220 -22.24 -13.03 -23.02
N THR A 221 -21.97 -13.06 -24.34
CA THR A 221 -21.60 -14.26 -25.08
C THR A 221 -20.28 -13.99 -25.78
N VAL A 222 -19.22 -14.62 -25.34
CA VAL A 222 -17.87 -14.35 -25.83
C VAL A 222 -17.27 -15.62 -26.41
N ARG A 223 -16.80 -15.54 -27.63
CA ARG A 223 -16.13 -16.61 -28.34
C ARG A 223 -14.66 -16.24 -28.55
N PHE A 224 -13.79 -16.98 -27.92
CA PHE A 224 -12.35 -16.85 -28.09
C PHE A 224 -11.79 -17.94 -29.00
N ASP A 225 -11.13 -17.54 -30.08
CA ASP A 225 -10.23 -18.38 -30.86
C ASP A 225 -8.82 -18.24 -30.30
N LEU A 226 -8.26 -19.30 -29.71
CA LEU A 226 -6.96 -19.31 -29.04
C LEU A 226 -6.13 -20.55 -29.39
N PRO A 227 -4.81 -20.53 -29.14
CA PRO A 227 -3.97 -21.73 -29.31
C PRO A 227 -4.51 -22.88 -28.47
N GLU A 228 -4.35 -24.10 -29.01
CA GLU A 228 -4.71 -25.35 -28.31
C GLU A 228 -3.88 -25.50 -27.03
N GLY A 229 -4.44 -26.10 -25.98
CA GLY A 229 -3.77 -26.36 -24.71
C GLY A 229 -3.90 -25.23 -23.68
N GLN A 230 -4.46 -24.06 -24.05
CA GLN A 230 -4.70 -22.99 -23.09
C GLN A 230 -5.79 -23.40 -22.09
N VAL A 231 -5.47 -23.33 -20.80
CA VAL A 231 -6.43 -23.37 -19.69
C VAL A 231 -7.00 -21.98 -19.51
N VAL A 232 -8.32 -21.89 -19.48
CA VAL A 232 -9.06 -20.62 -19.44
C VAL A 232 -9.74 -20.44 -18.10
N ALA A 233 -9.61 -19.25 -17.51
CA ALA A 233 -10.41 -18.71 -16.44
C ALA A 233 -11.12 -17.45 -16.94
N SER A 234 -12.40 -17.27 -16.64
CA SER A 234 -13.15 -16.12 -17.17
C SER A 234 -14.36 -15.75 -16.33
N SER A 235 -14.82 -14.54 -16.50
CA SER A 235 -16.18 -14.18 -16.09
C SER A 235 -17.17 -15.10 -16.80
N GLY A 236 -18.05 -15.76 -16.05
CA GLY A 236 -19.05 -16.68 -16.59
C GLY A 236 -18.53 -18.10 -16.86
N ARG A 237 -19.35 -18.88 -17.54
CA ARG A 237 -19.16 -20.32 -17.73
C ARG A 237 -18.76 -20.66 -19.15
N VAL A 238 -17.78 -21.56 -19.32
CA VAL A 238 -17.48 -22.16 -20.62
C VAL A 238 -18.59 -23.11 -21.02
N VAL A 239 -19.34 -22.75 -22.08
CA VAL A 239 -20.48 -23.52 -22.59
C VAL A 239 -20.13 -24.38 -23.83
N GLY A 240 -18.98 -24.12 -24.45
CA GLY A 240 -18.57 -24.88 -25.64
C GLY A 240 -17.08 -24.77 -25.92
N ARG A 241 -16.53 -25.87 -26.45
CA ARG A 241 -15.17 -25.93 -27.01
C ARG A 241 -15.22 -26.68 -28.35
N ALA A 242 -14.60 -26.13 -29.39
CA ALA A 242 -14.52 -26.71 -30.69
C ALA A 242 -13.17 -26.41 -31.36
N PRO A 243 -12.62 -27.31 -32.20
CA PRO A 243 -11.48 -26.98 -33.04
C PRO A 243 -11.81 -25.78 -33.96
N SER A 244 -10.91 -24.83 -34.09
CA SER A 244 -11.08 -23.64 -34.95
C SER A 244 -10.02 -23.55 -36.06
N GLY A 245 -9.10 -24.52 -36.12
CA GLY A 245 -8.01 -24.60 -37.07
C GLY A 245 -6.90 -25.51 -36.58
N ARG A 246 -5.81 -25.63 -37.35
CA ARG A 246 -4.65 -26.45 -36.93
C ARG A 246 -3.99 -25.86 -35.69
N GLY A 247 -3.99 -26.62 -34.58
CA GLY A 247 -3.41 -26.19 -33.30
C GLY A 247 -4.17 -25.02 -32.60
N ARG A 248 -5.47 -24.90 -32.91
CA ARG A 248 -6.32 -23.84 -32.34
C ARG A 248 -7.67 -24.40 -31.90
N GLN A 249 -8.26 -23.76 -30.88
CA GLN A 249 -9.59 -24.04 -30.36
C GLN A 249 -10.41 -22.76 -30.20
N ALA A 250 -11.69 -22.85 -30.46
CA ALA A 250 -12.67 -21.85 -30.10
C ALA A 250 -13.32 -22.24 -28.77
N VAL A 251 -13.33 -21.32 -27.84
CA VAL A 251 -13.98 -21.46 -26.52
C VAL A 251 -15.13 -20.47 -26.47
N THR A 252 -16.36 -20.95 -26.24
CA THR A 252 -17.53 -20.10 -26.06
C THR A 252 -17.85 -19.99 -24.57
N ILE A 253 -18.05 -18.76 -24.12
CA ILE A 253 -18.27 -18.41 -22.70
C ILE A 253 -19.54 -17.59 -22.61
N GLU A 254 -20.39 -17.90 -21.62
CA GLU A 254 -21.59 -17.12 -21.28
C GLU A 254 -21.51 -16.62 -19.86
N ALA A 255 -21.77 -15.31 -19.69
CA ALA A 255 -21.92 -14.64 -18.39
C ALA A 255 -23.21 -13.83 -18.38
N ASN A 256 -24.27 -14.35 -17.74
CA ASN A 256 -25.63 -13.86 -17.94
C ASN A 256 -26.43 -13.85 -16.62
N PRO A 257 -26.48 -12.70 -15.89
CA PRO A 257 -25.78 -11.44 -16.17
C PRO A 257 -24.42 -11.35 -15.47
N ALA A 258 -23.59 -10.43 -15.89
CA ALA A 258 -22.32 -10.08 -15.26
C ALA A 258 -22.08 -8.56 -15.35
N ARG A 259 -21.31 -8.00 -14.43
CA ARG A 259 -20.97 -6.56 -14.41
C ARG A 259 -19.86 -6.24 -15.40
N ASP A 260 -18.93 -7.16 -15.59
CA ASP A 260 -17.80 -7.08 -16.51
C ASP A 260 -17.53 -8.43 -17.15
N PHE A 261 -16.60 -8.44 -18.11
CA PHE A 261 -16.09 -9.68 -18.70
C PHE A 261 -14.56 -9.67 -18.69
N ALA A 262 -13.98 -10.40 -17.76
CA ALA A 262 -12.54 -10.66 -17.69
C ALA A 262 -12.20 -12.03 -18.23
N PHE A 263 -10.96 -12.16 -18.72
CA PHE A 263 -10.45 -13.38 -19.31
C PHE A 263 -8.97 -13.56 -18.97
N VAL A 264 -8.61 -14.76 -18.54
CA VAL A 264 -7.22 -15.14 -18.29
C VAL A 264 -6.95 -16.51 -18.89
N CYS A 265 -5.79 -16.70 -19.51
CA CYS A 265 -5.39 -18.02 -19.96
C CYS A 265 -3.88 -18.26 -19.88
N SER A 266 -3.52 -19.52 -19.70
CA SER A 266 -2.14 -20.02 -19.74
C SER A 266 -2.13 -21.51 -20.06
N ASP A 267 -1.13 -21.96 -20.79
CA ASP A 267 -0.86 -23.41 -21.01
C ASP A 267 -0.12 -24.05 -19.83
N ARG A 268 0.28 -23.26 -18.85
CA ARG A 268 0.99 -23.70 -17.64
C ARG A 268 0.08 -23.92 -16.44
N PHE A 269 -1.18 -23.48 -16.51
CA PHE A 269 -2.09 -23.59 -15.37
C PHE A 269 -2.44 -25.04 -15.04
N GLN A 270 -2.43 -25.32 -13.72
CA GLN A 270 -3.14 -26.43 -13.12
C GLN A 270 -4.41 -25.91 -12.47
N THR A 271 -5.49 -26.67 -12.60
CA THR A 271 -6.79 -26.33 -12.00
C THR A 271 -7.02 -27.17 -10.76
N PHE A 272 -7.34 -26.52 -9.66
CA PHE A 272 -7.76 -27.13 -8.40
C PHE A 272 -9.22 -26.80 -8.20
N GLU A 273 -10.07 -27.82 -7.95
CA GLU A 273 -11.51 -27.58 -7.87
C GLU A 273 -12.16 -28.26 -6.66
N ARG A 274 -13.22 -27.67 -6.17
CA ARG A 274 -14.07 -28.19 -5.07
C ARG A 274 -15.44 -27.54 -5.14
N ARG A 275 -16.46 -28.24 -4.63
CA ARG A 275 -17.78 -27.65 -4.46
C ARG A 275 -17.94 -26.97 -3.10
N ALA A 276 -18.54 -25.78 -3.12
CA ALA A 276 -19.05 -25.02 -1.97
C ALA A 276 -20.58 -24.95 -2.13
N GLY A 277 -21.30 -25.85 -1.49
CA GLY A 277 -22.74 -25.97 -1.75
C GLY A 277 -23.03 -26.36 -3.21
N SER A 278 -23.82 -25.56 -3.91
CA SER A 278 -24.12 -25.72 -5.34
C SER A 278 -23.01 -25.19 -6.25
N THR A 279 -22.15 -24.29 -5.78
CA THR A 279 -21.15 -23.60 -6.58
C THR A 279 -19.89 -24.46 -6.75
N LEU A 280 -19.41 -24.60 -7.99
CA LEU A 280 -18.12 -25.21 -8.29
C LEU A 280 -17.04 -24.14 -8.23
N VAL A 281 -16.15 -24.24 -7.26
CA VAL A 281 -15.01 -23.33 -7.08
C VAL A 281 -13.79 -23.90 -7.77
N ARG A 282 -13.13 -23.09 -8.61
CA ARG A 282 -11.86 -23.43 -9.26
C ARG A 282 -10.78 -22.42 -8.92
N VAL A 283 -9.58 -22.91 -8.67
CA VAL A 283 -8.38 -22.08 -8.54
C VAL A 283 -7.38 -22.54 -9.58
N HIS A 284 -6.97 -21.61 -10.44
CA HIS A 284 -5.93 -21.82 -11.43
C HIS A 284 -4.61 -21.32 -10.87
N ALA A 285 -3.53 -22.05 -11.03
CA ALA A 285 -2.22 -21.65 -10.57
C ALA A 285 -1.11 -22.35 -11.33
N PHE A 286 0.08 -21.80 -11.29
CA PHE A 286 1.27 -22.54 -11.69
C PHE A 286 1.54 -23.71 -10.74
N PRO A 287 2.13 -24.83 -11.22
CA PRO A 287 2.41 -26.01 -10.38
C PRO A 287 3.20 -25.68 -9.09
N GLU A 288 4.12 -24.73 -9.17
CA GLU A 288 4.95 -24.29 -8.06
C GLU A 288 4.16 -23.58 -6.94
N ASN A 289 2.99 -23.01 -7.25
CA ASN A 289 2.13 -22.29 -6.31
C ASN A 289 0.99 -23.15 -5.73
N ARG A 290 1.06 -24.47 -5.89
CA ARG A 290 0.04 -25.42 -5.49
C ARG A 290 -0.47 -25.25 -4.06
N ALA A 291 0.43 -25.05 -3.08
CA ALA A 291 0.06 -24.97 -1.68
C ALA A 291 -0.86 -23.76 -1.40
N ASN A 292 -0.53 -22.60 -1.98
CA ASN A 292 -1.35 -21.41 -1.85
C ASN A 292 -2.66 -21.52 -2.65
N ALA A 293 -2.65 -22.17 -3.82
CA ALA A 293 -3.87 -22.44 -4.58
C ALA A 293 -4.85 -23.34 -3.80
N GLU A 294 -4.38 -24.41 -3.16
CA GLU A 294 -5.21 -25.27 -2.30
C GLU A 294 -5.73 -24.52 -1.06
N ALA A 295 -4.93 -23.60 -0.50
CA ALA A 295 -5.39 -22.73 0.61
C ALA A 295 -6.48 -21.76 0.15
N MET A 296 -6.31 -21.10 -1.00
CA MET A 296 -7.33 -20.21 -1.58
C MET A 296 -8.63 -20.96 -1.88
N LEU A 297 -8.53 -22.15 -2.48
CA LEU A 297 -9.67 -23.02 -2.75
C LEU A 297 -10.44 -23.34 -1.46
N LYS A 298 -9.72 -23.66 -0.39
CA LYS A 298 -10.32 -23.89 0.93
C LYS A 298 -11.04 -22.64 1.43
N PHE A 299 -10.41 -21.46 1.37
CA PHE A 299 -10.98 -20.22 1.89
C PHE A 299 -12.22 -19.79 1.10
N ALA A 300 -12.20 -19.88 -0.23
CA ALA A 300 -13.36 -19.61 -1.06
C ALA A 300 -14.54 -20.54 -0.73
N CYS A 301 -14.27 -21.86 -0.53
CA CYS A 301 -15.29 -22.81 -0.12
C CYS A 301 -15.83 -22.59 1.29
N GLU A 302 -15.09 -21.92 2.15
CA GLU A 302 -15.58 -21.52 3.49
C GLU A 302 -16.42 -20.25 3.44
N VAL A 303 -16.04 -19.29 2.58
CA VAL A 303 -16.64 -17.96 2.59
C VAL A 303 -17.91 -17.84 1.75
N ILE A 304 -18.02 -18.57 0.63
CA ILE A 304 -19.22 -18.52 -0.23
C ILE A 304 -20.48 -18.90 0.56
N PRO A 305 -20.56 -20.06 1.27
CA PRO A 305 -21.76 -20.39 2.03
C PRO A 305 -22.07 -19.39 3.17
N LEU A 306 -21.03 -18.78 3.74
CA LEU A 306 -21.22 -17.75 4.76
C LEU A 306 -21.92 -16.51 4.19
N TYR A 307 -21.44 -16.01 3.04
CA TYR A 307 -22.04 -14.84 2.39
C TYR A 307 -23.43 -15.15 1.82
N GLU A 308 -23.66 -16.37 1.36
CA GLU A 308 -25.02 -16.80 1.01
C GLU A 308 -25.96 -16.70 2.23
N GLY A 309 -25.47 -17.10 3.42
CA GLY A 309 -26.23 -16.97 4.67
C GLY A 309 -26.46 -15.51 5.11
N TRP A 310 -25.50 -14.64 4.85
CA TRP A 310 -25.59 -13.22 5.22
C TRP A 310 -26.48 -12.42 4.27
N PHE A 311 -26.33 -12.61 2.95
CA PHE A 311 -26.89 -11.71 1.92
C PHE A 311 -27.94 -12.38 1.03
N GLY A 312 -27.73 -13.63 0.66
CA GLY A 312 -28.54 -14.35 -0.29
C GLY A 312 -27.70 -15.19 -1.25
N PRO A 313 -28.34 -15.96 -2.14
CA PRO A 313 -27.65 -16.95 -2.96
C PRO A 313 -26.57 -16.33 -3.85
N TYR A 314 -25.45 -17.01 -4.02
CA TYR A 314 -24.45 -16.69 -5.02
C TYR A 314 -25.11 -16.84 -6.43
N PRO A 315 -24.91 -15.90 -7.37
CA PRO A 315 -25.71 -15.86 -8.61
C PRO A 315 -25.35 -16.95 -9.63
N ASP A 316 -24.13 -17.49 -9.58
CA ASP A 316 -23.56 -18.35 -10.60
C ASP A 316 -23.34 -19.79 -10.12
N GLU A 317 -23.17 -20.72 -11.04
CA GLU A 317 -22.88 -22.11 -10.76
C GLU A 317 -21.38 -22.37 -10.55
N GLU A 318 -20.54 -21.44 -11.03
CA GLU A 318 -19.08 -21.53 -11.00
C GLU A 318 -18.46 -20.26 -10.42
N PHE A 319 -17.38 -20.41 -9.70
CA PHE A 319 -16.56 -19.31 -9.18
C PHE A 319 -15.09 -19.64 -9.40
N GLU A 320 -14.35 -18.72 -9.99
CA GLU A 320 -12.97 -18.94 -10.37
C GLU A 320 -12.01 -17.97 -9.69
N ILE A 321 -10.79 -18.43 -9.39
CA ILE A 321 -9.66 -17.63 -8.94
C ILE A 321 -8.47 -17.92 -9.86
N ALA A 322 -7.86 -16.89 -10.42
CA ALA A 322 -6.71 -17.03 -11.32
C ALA A 322 -5.60 -16.01 -11.00
N PRO A 323 -4.33 -16.36 -11.25
CA PRO A 323 -3.24 -15.40 -11.13
C PRO A 323 -3.22 -14.43 -12.30
N SER A 324 -2.75 -13.23 -12.06
CA SER A 324 -2.43 -12.25 -13.09
C SER A 324 -1.25 -11.37 -12.67
N TYR A 325 -0.77 -10.55 -13.59
CA TYR A 325 0.30 -9.59 -13.35
C TYR A 325 -0.25 -8.16 -13.41
N PHE A 326 -1.26 -7.86 -12.61
CA PHE A 326 -1.87 -6.53 -12.67
C PHE A 326 -1.33 -5.54 -11.62
N GLY A 327 -0.53 -6.01 -10.68
CA GLY A 327 0.19 -5.17 -9.73
C GLY A 327 -0.54 -4.87 -8.41
N TRP A 328 -1.85 -5.03 -8.38
CA TRP A 328 -2.69 -4.95 -7.18
C TRP A 328 -2.80 -6.34 -6.55
N ASN A 329 -3.13 -6.43 -5.29
CA ASN A 329 -3.14 -7.73 -4.61
C ASN A 329 -4.29 -8.63 -5.07
N GLY A 330 -5.49 -8.07 -5.22
CA GLY A 330 -6.68 -8.74 -5.72
C GLY A 330 -7.48 -7.87 -6.68
N ASN A 331 -8.41 -8.46 -7.44
CA ASN A 331 -9.38 -7.79 -8.29
C ASN A 331 -10.62 -8.65 -8.51
N GLU A 332 -11.77 -8.03 -8.32
CA GLU A 332 -13.11 -8.58 -8.21
C GLU A 332 -13.88 -8.64 -9.53
N CYS A 333 -13.43 -9.36 -10.54
CA CYS A 333 -14.25 -9.52 -11.74
C CYS A 333 -15.46 -10.43 -11.49
N SER A 334 -16.52 -10.26 -12.27
CA SER A 334 -17.75 -11.05 -12.17
C SER A 334 -17.48 -12.54 -12.33
N GLY A 335 -17.74 -13.36 -11.30
CA GLY A 335 -17.48 -14.80 -11.29
C GLY A 335 -16.01 -15.20 -11.29
N LEU A 336 -15.08 -14.26 -11.43
CA LEU A 336 -13.63 -14.48 -11.50
C LEU A 336 -12.90 -13.50 -10.59
N VAL A 337 -12.18 -14.01 -9.63
CA VAL A 337 -11.25 -13.21 -8.81
C VAL A 337 -9.84 -13.34 -9.37
N LEU A 338 -9.19 -12.23 -9.61
CA LEU A 338 -7.79 -12.21 -10.00
C LEU A 338 -6.92 -11.95 -8.77
N ILE A 339 -5.90 -12.75 -8.60
CA ILE A 339 -4.90 -12.61 -7.55
C ILE A 339 -3.56 -12.30 -8.21
N ASP A 340 -2.88 -11.27 -7.73
CA ASP A 340 -1.53 -10.96 -8.21
C ASP A 340 -0.57 -12.14 -7.98
N ASP A 341 0.25 -12.51 -8.97
CA ASP A 341 1.15 -13.67 -8.89
C ASP A 341 2.12 -13.59 -7.70
N ARG A 342 2.48 -12.37 -7.24
CA ARG A 342 3.31 -12.20 -6.03
C ARG A 342 2.58 -12.66 -4.76
N VAL A 343 1.26 -12.50 -4.70
CA VAL A 343 0.43 -13.00 -3.60
C VAL A 343 0.29 -14.51 -3.66
N MET A 344 0.24 -15.09 -4.88
CA MET A 344 0.30 -16.54 -5.07
C MET A 344 1.58 -17.16 -4.51
N ARG A 345 2.63 -16.37 -4.30
CA ARG A 345 3.95 -16.79 -3.78
C ARG A 345 4.18 -16.40 -2.32
N LEU A 346 3.15 -16.05 -1.56
CA LEU A 346 3.34 -15.73 -0.15
C LEU A 346 3.90 -16.94 0.62
N PRO A 347 4.87 -16.73 1.53
CA PRO A 347 5.30 -17.75 2.46
C PRO A 347 4.14 -18.33 3.27
N ALA A 348 4.26 -19.57 3.71
CA ALA A 348 3.23 -20.23 4.53
C ALA A 348 2.84 -19.40 5.79
N ALA A 349 3.76 -18.59 6.32
CA ALA A 349 3.48 -17.66 7.41
C ALA A 349 2.46 -16.56 7.04
N GLY A 350 2.31 -16.25 5.75
CA GLY A 350 1.36 -15.25 5.22
C GLY A 350 -0.04 -15.78 4.92
N VAL A 351 -0.34 -17.03 5.26
CA VAL A 351 -1.61 -17.70 4.89
C VAL A 351 -2.87 -16.96 5.34
N ARG A 352 -2.83 -16.22 6.46
CA ARG A 352 -3.99 -15.41 6.90
C ARG A 352 -4.24 -14.19 6.04
N TYR A 353 -3.19 -13.65 5.42
CA TYR A 353 -3.35 -12.61 4.41
C TYR A 353 -4.03 -13.14 3.14
N LEU A 354 -3.71 -14.38 2.72
CA LEU A 354 -4.45 -15.04 1.64
C LEU A 354 -5.93 -15.20 1.97
N ASP A 355 -6.26 -15.62 3.21
CA ASP A 355 -7.64 -15.73 3.66
C ASP A 355 -8.35 -14.37 3.68
N HIS A 356 -7.66 -13.32 4.13
CA HIS A 356 -8.19 -11.96 4.08
C HIS A 356 -8.52 -11.57 2.63
N LEU A 357 -7.58 -11.73 1.72
CA LEU A 357 -7.76 -11.32 0.33
C LEU A 357 -8.85 -12.14 -0.38
N VAL A 358 -8.83 -13.47 -0.29
CA VAL A 358 -9.89 -14.31 -0.87
C VAL A 358 -11.25 -13.96 -0.30
N THR A 359 -11.33 -13.65 1.01
CA THR A 359 -12.57 -13.24 1.66
C THR A 359 -13.08 -11.91 1.10
N HIS A 360 -12.18 -10.93 0.92
CA HIS A 360 -12.48 -9.61 0.39
C HIS A 360 -12.98 -9.70 -1.06
N GLU A 361 -12.18 -10.28 -1.94
CA GLU A 361 -12.50 -10.37 -3.37
C GLU A 361 -13.74 -11.23 -3.64
N THR A 362 -13.98 -12.28 -2.83
CA THR A 362 -15.21 -13.08 -2.95
C THR A 362 -16.44 -12.28 -2.51
N CYS A 363 -16.33 -11.36 -1.55
CA CYS A 363 -17.46 -10.55 -1.10
C CYS A 363 -17.98 -9.61 -2.20
N HIS A 364 -17.10 -9.14 -3.07
CA HIS A 364 -17.46 -8.33 -4.23
C HIS A 364 -18.41 -9.04 -5.21
N GLN A 365 -18.56 -10.36 -5.15
CA GLN A 365 -19.56 -11.06 -5.95
C GLN A 365 -21.00 -10.67 -5.55
N TRP A 366 -21.20 -10.22 -4.30
CA TRP A 366 -22.47 -9.65 -3.80
C TRP A 366 -22.52 -8.14 -3.96
N PHE A 367 -21.45 -7.41 -3.57
CA PHE A 367 -21.36 -5.94 -3.62
C PHE A 367 -20.23 -5.52 -4.57
N TYR A 368 -20.49 -5.32 -5.76
CA TYR A 368 -19.91 -4.96 -7.03
C TYR A 368 -20.58 -5.75 -8.15
N ASN A 369 -20.53 -7.09 -8.19
CA ASN A 369 -21.11 -7.87 -9.31
C ASN A 369 -22.65 -7.78 -9.29
N VAL A 370 -23.32 -8.30 -8.27
CA VAL A 370 -24.81 -8.30 -8.22
C VAL A 370 -25.35 -6.93 -7.87
N VAL A 371 -24.94 -6.36 -6.74
CA VAL A 371 -25.26 -4.99 -6.35
C VAL A 371 -24.16 -4.09 -6.88
N GLY A 372 -24.39 -3.45 -8.02
CA GLY A 372 -23.39 -2.57 -8.64
C GLY A 372 -23.22 -1.27 -7.88
N THR A 373 -22.08 -0.65 -8.08
CA THR A 373 -21.68 0.60 -7.43
C THR A 373 -21.03 1.53 -8.45
N ASP A 374 -20.84 2.77 -8.09
CA ASP A 374 -20.05 3.73 -8.86
C ASP A 374 -18.66 3.84 -8.24
N GLY A 375 -17.72 3.05 -8.74
CA GLY A 375 -16.35 3.03 -8.24
C GLY A 375 -15.58 4.33 -8.43
N TYR A 376 -16.05 5.26 -9.26
CA TYR A 376 -15.42 6.56 -9.45
C TYR A 376 -15.93 7.62 -8.47
N ALA A 377 -17.27 7.80 -8.41
CA ALA A 377 -17.86 8.87 -7.61
C ALA A 377 -18.08 8.47 -6.14
N GLU A 378 -18.22 7.18 -5.86
CA GLU A 378 -18.63 6.64 -4.57
C GLU A 378 -17.87 5.36 -4.23
N THR A 379 -16.54 5.32 -4.37
CA THR A 379 -15.68 4.14 -4.18
C THR A 379 -15.92 3.40 -2.86
N PHE A 380 -16.36 4.11 -1.83
CA PHE A 380 -16.73 3.52 -0.55
C PHE A 380 -17.86 2.48 -0.66
N MET A 381 -18.74 2.62 -1.67
CA MET A 381 -19.96 1.80 -1.79
C MET A 381 -19.69 0.32 -2.09
N ASP A 382 -18.54 -0.03 -2.61
CA ASP A 382 -18.06 -1.40 -2.68
C ASP A 382 -16.94 -1.65 -1.67
N GLU A 383 -15.87 -0.91 -1.74
CA GLU A 383 -14.66 -1.16 -0.97
C GLU A 383 -14.86 -1.00 0.55
N GLY A 384 -15.59 0.02 0.97
CA GLY A 384 -15.92 0.23 2.38
C GLY A 384 -16.84 -0.84 2.94
N LEU A 385 -17.89 -1.20 2.18
CA LEU A 385 -18.83 -2.27 2.56
C LEU A 385 -18.11 -3.61 2.65
N VAL A 386 -17.38 -3.99 1.62
CA VAL A 386 -16.66 -5.27 1.55
C VAL A 386 -15.55 -5.35 2.61
N ASN A 387 -14.87 -4.26 2.90
CA ASN A 387 -13.90 -4.20 4.00
C ASN A 387 -14.53 -4.53 5.37
N CYS A 388 -15.72 -3.97 5.64
CA CYS A 388 -16.46 -4.28 6.86
C CYS A 388 -16.84 -5.76 6.91
N PHE A 389 -17.46 -6.30 5.87
CA PHE A 389 -17.89 -7.72 5.86
C PHE A 389 -16.69 -8.67 5.98
N THR A 390 -15.59 -8.35 5.33
CA THR A 390 -14.33 -9.07 5.48
C THR A 390 -13.82 -9.04 6.92
N ALA A 391 -13.85 -7.87 7.56
CA ALA A 391 -13.44 -7.70 8.94
C ALA A 391 -14.28 -8.56 9.89
N LEU A 392 -15.61 -8.48 9.77
CA LEU A 392 -16.54 -9.25 10.61
C LEU A 392 -16.30 -10.76 10.48
N ARG A 393 -16.09 -11.29 9.26
CA ARG A 393 -15.80 -12.71 9.05
C ARG A 393 -14.47 -13.11 9.70
N LEU A 394 -13.43 -12.31 9.53
CA LEU A 394 -12.10 -12.64 10.05
C LEU A 394 -12.04 -12.52 11.58
N ASP A 395 -12.78 -11.59 12.16
CA ASP A 395 -12.88 -11.45 13.61
C ASP A 395 -13.57 -12.65 14.25
N VAL A 396 -14.62 -13.18 13.62
CA VAL A 396 -15.27 -14.44 14.05
C VAL A 396 -14.30 -15.61 13.92
N LYS A 397 -13.53 -15.68 12.83
CA LYS A 397 -12.65 -16.83 12.58
C LYS A 397 -11.36 -16.83 13.41
N TYR A 398 -10.73 -15.68 13.58
CA TYR A 398 -9.38 -15.56 14.15
C TYR A 398 -9.30 -14.73 15.41
N GLY A 399 -10.37 -14.05 15.76
CA GLY A 399 -10.40 -13.05 16.81
C GLY A 399 -10.04 -11.66 16.27
N ARG A 400 -10.48 -10.66 17.02
CA ARG A 400 -10.26 -9.26 16.68
C ARG A 400 -8.78 -8.91 16.63
N ASN A 401 -8.40 -8.08 15.65
CA ASN A 401 -7.02 -7.65 15.41
C ASN A 401 -6.01 -8.81 15.38
N ALA A 402 -6.44 -9.98 14.88
CA ALA A 402 -5.59 -11.16 14.82
C ALA A 402 -4.39 -10.94 13.88
N PRO A 403 -3.21 -11.50 14.21
CA PRO A 403 -2.02 -11.38 13.37
C PRO A 403 -2.25 -11.88 11.94
N VAL A 404 -1.81 -11.10 10.95
CA VAL A 404 -1.84 -11.51 9.52
C VAL A 404 -0.67 -12.42 9.16
N ILE A 405 0.47 -12.31 9.88
CA ILE A 405 1.62 -13.19 9.74
C ILE A 405 1.64 -14.15 10.93
N VAL A 406 1.66 -15.45 10.64
CA VAL A 406 1.60 -16.52 11.65
C VAL A 406 2.84 -17.38 11.56
N TRP A 407 3.80 -17.11 12.42
CA TRP A 407 5.05 -17.84 12.46
C TRP A 407 4.89 -19.21 13.13
N PRO A 408 5.68 -20.23 12.71
CA PRO A 408 5.83 -21.48 13.44
C PRO A 408 6.23 -21.24 14.89
N LYS A 409 5.92 -22.20 15.78
CA LYS A 409 6.15 -22.05 17.24
C LYS A 409 7.57 -21.58 17.59
N ALA A 410 8.59 -22.11 16.94
CA ALA A 410 9.99 -21.75 17.18
C ALA A 410 10.36 -20.32 16.75
N LEU A 411 9.55 -19.74 15.85
CA LEU A 411 9.76 -18.41 15.26
C LEU A 411 8.71 -17.37 15.70
N ARG A 412 7.92 -17.66 16.75
CA ARG A 412 6.86 -16.75 17.24
C ARG A 412 7.36 -15.41 17.75
N TRP A 413 8.66 -15.30 17.99
CA TRP A 413 9.32 -14.06 18.37
C TRP A 413 9.56 -13.11 17.19
N LEU A 414 9.41 -13.59 15.95
CA LEU A 414 9.52 -12.77 14.75
C LEU A 414 8.34 -11.78 14.64
N PRO A 415 8.54 -10.67 13.92
CA PRO A 415 7.53 -9.63 13.79
C PRO A 415 6.22 -10.16 13.24
N THR A 416 5.14 -9.70 13.82
CA THR A 416 3.80 -9.86 13.29
C THR A 416 3.04 -8.55 13.43
N ILE A 417 2.00 -8.38 12.65
CA ILE A 417 1.14 -7.21 12.70
C ILE A 417 -0.31 -7.66 12.79
N GLY A 418 -1.09 -6.99 13.61
CA GLY A 418 -2.52 -7.19 13.67
C GLY A 418 -3.20 -6.67 12.41
N ARG A 419 -4.32 -7.26 12.06
CA ARG A 419 -5.09 -6.87 10.87
C ARG A 419 -5.57 -5.41 10.94
N GLU A 420 -6.10 -5.01 12.10
CA GLU A 420 -6.53 -3.61 12.30
C GLU A 420 -5.34 -2.65 12.38
N ASP A 421 -4.23 -3.06 13.00
CA ASP A 421 -3.00 -2.25 13.03
C ASP A 421 -2.49 -1.99 11.61
N LEU A 422 -2.48 -3.01 10.74
CA LEU A 422 -2.08 -2.86 9.35
C LEU A 422 -2.98 -1.87 8.58
N ARG A 423 -4.27 -1.93 8.82
CA ARG A 423 -5.27 -1.09 8.17
C ARG A 423 -5.29 0.32 8.73
N LEU A 424 -5.51 0.47 10.03
CA LEU A 424 -5.81 1.78 10.62
C LEU A 424 -4.58 2.66 10.87
N SER A 425 -3.38 2.09 11.03
CA SER A 425 -2.18 2.93 11.17
C SER A 425 -1.90 3.79 9.94
N GLY A 426 -2.27 3.30 8.74
CA GLY A 426 -2.25 4.08 7.50
C GLY A 426 -3.18 5.30 7.56
N TYR A 427 -4.43 5.08 7.95
CA TYR A 427 -5.44 6.12 8.12
C TYR A 427 -5.01 7.19 9.13
N TYR A 428 -4.58 6.77 10.33
CA TYR A 428 -4.14 7.72 11.36
C TYR A 428 -2.89 8.50 10.92
N GLY A 429 -2.01 7.89 10.13
CA GLY A 429 -0.85 8.55 9.54
C GLY A 429 -1.24 9.63 8.54
N TRP A 430 -2.10 9.32 7.66
CA TRP A 430 -2.62 10.23 6.65
C TRP A 430 -3.35 11.42 7.31
N ARG A 431 -4.22 11.14 8.27
CA ARG A 431 -4.96 12.16 9.03
C ARG A 431 -4.02 13.07 9.83
N ALA A 432 -3.05 12.53 10.56
CA ALA A 432 -2.11 13.31 11.35
C ALA A 432 -1.24 14.23 10.49
N GLY A 433 -1.01 13.87 9.22
CA GLY A 433 -0.38 14.73 8.21
C GLY A 433 -1.18 15.98 7.84
N GLY A 434 -2.35 16.18 8.46
CA GLY A 434 -3.26 17.30 8.19
C GLY A 434 -4.11 17.08 6.95
N HIS A 435 -4.23 15.84 6.54
CA HIS A 435 -5.14 15.44 5.47
C HIS A 435 -6.52 15.14 6.05
N GLY A 436 -7.55 15.41 5.27
CA GLY A 436 -8.94 15.15 5.60
C GLY A 436 -9.79 15.36 4.37
N GLY A 437 -11.02 14.88 4.42
CA GLY A 437 -11.97 15.07 3.33
C GLY A 437 -13.17 14.14 3.44
N PRO A 438 -14.18 14.36 2.62
CA PRO A 438 -15.32 13.48 2.53
C PRO A 438 -14.91 12.10 2.01
N VAL A 439 -15.61 11.07 2.45
CA VAL A 439 -15.49 9.73 1.88
C VAL A 439 -16.18 9.67 0.51
N ILE A 440 -17.33 10.34 0.41
CA ILE A 440 -18.09 10.45 -0.84
C ILE A 440 -17.53 11.62 -1.66
N GLN A 441 -16.67 11.30 -2.59
CA GLN A 441 -16.11 12.24 -3.56
C GLN A 441 -15.53 11.48 -4.75
N ASP A 442 -15.33 12.20 -5.86
CA ASP A 442 -14.69 11.63 -7.05
C ASP A 442 -13.29 11.10 -6.76
N MET A 443 -12.98 9.92 -7.27
CA MET A 443 -11.66 9.27 -7.10
C MET A 443 -10.50 10.18 -7.51
N LYS A 444 -10.66 10.94 -8.59
CA LYS A 444 -9.67 11.91 -9.04
C LYS A 444 -9.44 13.04 -8.03
N ALA A 445 -10.46 13.42 -7.26
CA ALA A 445 -10.35 14.45 -6.22
C ALA A 445 -9.57 13.95 -4.99
N MET A 446 -9.56 12.64 -4.74
CA MET A 446 -8.71 12.04 -3.70
C MET A 446 -7.22 12.22 -4.01
N GLY A 447 -6.84 12.26 -5.30
CA GLY A 447 -5.50 12.64 -5.78
C GLY A 447 -4.44 11.54 -5.74
N ASP A 448 -4.48 10.63 -4.79
CA ASP A 448 -3.51 9.54 -4.67
C ASP A 448 -4.10 8.31 -3.95
N LEU A 449 -3.34 7.22 -4.01
CA LEU A 449 -3.72 5.93 -3.42
C LEU A 449 -3.82 5.99 -1.89
N GLY A 450 -3.00 6.80 -1.22
CA GLY A 450 -3.01 6.92 0.24
C GLY A 450 -4.31 7.56 0.73
N ALA A 451 -4.81 8.59 0.04
CA ALA A 451 -6.10 9.20 0.31
C ALA A 451 -7.25 8.22 0.07
N LEU A 452 -7.19 7.47 -1.05
CA LEU A 452 -8.21 6.48 -1.38
C LEU A 452 -8.32 5.40 -0.29
N PHE A 453 -7.21 4.75 0.07
CA PHE A 453 -7.22 3.73 1.12
C PHE A 453 -7.68 4.28 2.46
N SER A 454 -7.21 5.48 2.83
CA SER A 454 -7.59 6.09 4.11
C SER A 454 -9.07 6.45 4.19
N LEU A 455 -9.67 6.93 3.09
CA LEU A 455 -11.05 7.39 3.08
C LEU A 455 -12.04 6.28 2.70
N ALA A 456 -11.90 5.67 1.52
CA ALA A 456 -12.88 4.71 1.03
C ALA A 456 -12.80 3.37 1.77
N TYR A 457 -11.58 2.83 1.91
CA TYR A 457 -11.37 1.51 2.53
C TYR A 457 -11.43 1.57 4.06
N ASP A 458 -10.59 2.42 4.69
CA ASP A 458 -10.38 2.37 6.13
C ASP A 458 -11.47 3.12 6.88
N ARG A 459 -11.64 4.42 6.61
CA ARG A 459 -12.69 5.22 7.21
C ARG A 459 -14.07 4.71 6.78
N GLY A 460 -14.29 4.49 5.48
CA GLY A 460 -15.55 3.99 4.94
C GLY A 460 -15.94 2.66 5.55
N GLY A 461 -15.03 1.68 5.57
CA GLY A 461 -15.27 0.38 6.18
C GLY A 461 -15.55 0.47 7.68
N LYS A 462 -14.86 1.38 8.39
CA LYS A 462 -15.10 1.58 9.82
C LYS A 462 -16.46 2.22 10.09
N VAL A 463 -16.92 3.14 9.24
CA VAL A 463 -18.29 3.70 9.37
C VAL A 463 -19.34 2.61 9.16
N VAL A 464 -19.13 1.67 8.25
CA VAL A 464 -20.05 0.51 8.10
C VAL A 464 -20.01 -0.40 9.32
N GLU A 465 -18.84 -0.61 9.94
CA GLU A 465 -18.76 -1.30 11.25
C GLU A 465 -19.53 -0.56 12.35
N MET A 466 -19.54 0.77 12.35
CA MET A 466 -20.36 1.58 13.28
C MET A 466 -21.86 1.39 13.01
N ILE A 467 -22.29 1.28 11.75
CA ILE A 467 -23.68 0.93 11.40
C ILE A 467 -24.02 -0.47 11.95
N HIS A 468 -23.12 -1.45 11.78
CA HIS A 468 -23.27 -2.79 12.34
C HIS A 468 -23.46 -2.75 13.88
N ASN A 469 -22.66 -1.95 14.58
CA ASN A 469 -22.74 -1.82 16.03
C ASN A 469 -24.04 -1.13 16.50
N ARG A 470 -24.54 -0.13 15.74
CA ARG A 470 -25.80 0.56 16.04
C ARG A 470 -27.03 -0.33 15.82
N LEU A 471 -27.08 -1.07 14.70
CA LEU A 471 -28.21 -1.96 14.38
C LEU A 471 -28.18 -3.27 15.16
N GLY A 472 -27.01 -3.74 15.54
CA GLY A 472 -26.75 -5.10 15.97
C GLY A 472 -26.70 -6.10 14.80
N PRO A 473 -26.06 -7.27 14.97
CA PRO A 473 -25.73 -8.18 13.89
C PRO A 473 -26.96 -8.67 13.11
N ASP A 474 -28.03 -9.07 13.78
CA ASP A 474 -29.20 -9.64 13.12
C ASP A 474 -29.89 -8.63 12.20
N ARG A 475 -30.12 -7.41 12.70
CA ARG A 475 -30.76 -6.33 11.92
C ARG A 475 -29.85 -5.85 10.80
N PHE A 476 -28.55 -5.77 11.05
CA PHE A 476 -27.57 -5.36 10.05
C PHE A 476 -27.55 -6.32 8.85
N PHE A 477 -27.41 -7.62 9.07
CA PHE A 477 -27.43 -8.57 7.97
C PHE A 477 -28.82 -8.71 7.32
N ALA A 478 -29.92 -8.54 8.07
CA ALA A 478 -31.26 -8.47 7.47
C ALA A 478 -31.42 -7.26 6.54
N PHE A 479 -30.88 -6.09 6.92
CA PHE A 479 -30.88 -4.91 6.08
C PHE A 479 -30.12 -5.15 4.78
N PHE A 480 -28.86 -5.63 4.85
CA PHE A 480 -28.06 -5.86 3.65
C PHE A 480 -28.58 -7.00 2.77
N ARG A 481 -29.27 -7.97 3.34
CA ARG A 481 -30.04 -8.98 2.58
C ARG A 481 -31.18 -8.32 1.82
N GLY A 482 -31.90 -7.38 2.41
CA GLY A 482 -32.92 -6.56 1.73
C GLY A 482 -32.33 -5.76 0.58
N ILE A 483 -31.20 -5.09 0.79
CA ILE A 483 -30.46 -4.35 -0.25
C ILE A 483 -30.06 -5.29 -1.40
N TYR A 484 -29.47 -6.44 -1.12
CA TYR A 484 -29.05 -7.41 -2.12
C TYR A 484 -30.19 -7.81 -3.05
N HIS A 485 -31.37 -8.08 -2.53
CA HIS A 485 -32.53 -8.44 -3.35
C HIS A 485 -33.16 -7.25 -4.09
N ALA A 486 -33.23 -6.09 -3.47
CA ALA A 486 -33.85 -4.90 -4.08
C ALA A 486 -33.00 -4.30 -5.21
N TYR A 487 -31.68 -4.39 -5.06
CA TYR A 487 -30.71 -3.81 -6.02
C TYR A 487 -29.99 -4.87 -6.85
N ALA A 488 -30.49 -6.08 -6.93
CA ALA A 488 -29.91 -7.13 -7.78
C ALA A 488 -29.81 -6.65 -9.23
N TRP A 489 -28.57 -6.66 -9.77
CA TRP A 489 -28.19 -6.23 -11.12
C TRP A 489 -28.47 -4.74 -11.43
N LYS A 490 -28.63 -3.94 -10.40
CA LYS A 490 -28.79 -2.49 -10.48
C LYS A 490 -27.57 -1.82 -9.83
N THR A 491 -27.47 -0.51 -9.99
CA THR A 491 -26.50 0.30 -9.25
C THR A 491 -27.12 0.82 -7.95
N LEU A 492 -26.46 0.59 -6.83
CA LEU A 492 -26.79 1.16 -5.53
C LEU A 492 -25.93 2.42 -5.32
N ARG A 493 -26.56 3.58 -5.27
CA ARG A 493 -25.91 4.85 -4.96
C ARG A 493 -25.92 5.10 -3.45
N PHE A 494 -25.01 5.93 -2.97
CA PHE A 494 -25.01 6.35 -1.56
C PHE A 494 -26.35 6.97 -1.12
N ALA A 495 -26.97 7.77 -1.97
CA ALA A 495 -28.28 8.34 -1.69
C ALA A 495 -29.36 7.27 -1.53
N ASP A 496 -29.27 6.17 -2.26
CA ASP A 496 -30.18 5.03 -2.12
C ASP A 496 -29.92 4.30 -0.81
N LEU A 497 -28.67 3.97 -0.50
CA LEU A 497 -28.30 3.32 0.75
C LEU A 497 -28.81 4.13 1.97
N LYS A 498 -28.62 5.46 1.94
CA LYS A 498 -29.11 6.36 2.98
C LYS A 498 -30.64 6.31 3.11
N ARG A 499 -31.37 6.41 2.00
CA ARG A 499 -32.82 6.33 1.98
C ARG A 499 -33.34 5.01 2.54
N GLU A 500 -32.77 3.89 2.08
CA GLU A 500 -33.17 2.55 2.53
C GLU A 500 -32.88 2.35 4.01
N LEU A 501 -31.76 2.86 4.52
CA LEU A 501 -31.40 2.73 5.96
C LEU A 501 -32.32 3.55 6.85
N ILE A 502 -32.65 4.79 6.45
CA ILE A 502 -33.63 5.63 7.15
C ILE A 502 -35.01 4.96 7.16
N ALA A 503 -35.43 4.37 6.05
CA ALA A 503 -36.71 3.66 5.97
C ALA A 503 -36.73 2.38 6.81
N TYR A 504 -35.60 1.67 6.91
CA TYR A 504 -35.47 0.44 7.68
C TYR A 504 -35.46 0.67 9.19
N ASP A 505 -34.86 1.78 9.64
CA ASP A 505 -34.73 2.13 11.05
C ASP A 505 -35.07 3.64 11.27
N PRO A 506 -36.37 4.01 11.24
CA PRO A 506 -36.79 5.41 11.32
C PRO A 506 -36.49 6.12 12.65
N GLU A 507 -36.21 5.36 13.71
CA GLU A 507 -35.85 5.92 15.02
C GLU A 507 -34.36 6.26 15.13
N GLY A 508 -33.55 5.80 14.20
CA GLY A 508 -32.13 6.10 14.15
C GLY A 508 -31.84 7.46 13.52
N ASP A 509 -30.86 8.20 14.05
CA ASP A 509 -30.39 9.47 13.50
C ASP A 509 -29.42 9.24 12.29
N TRP A 510 -29.91 8.50 11.30
CA TRP A 510 -29.08 8.08 10.16
C TRP A 510 -28.72 9.22 9.21
N GLU A 511 -29.58 10.23 9.08
CA GLU A 511 -29.29 11.40 8.26
C GLU A 511 -28.05 12.14 8.77
N THR A 512 -28.05 12.53 10.04
CA THR A 512 -26.92 13.21 10.70
C THR A 512 -25.69 12.33 10.73
N PHE A 513 -25.86 11.05 11.05
CA PHE A 513 -24.74 10.09 11.12
C PHE A 513 -24.05 9.93 9.77
N LEU A 514 -24.78 9.59 8.71
CA LEU A 514 -24.19 9.32 7.41
C LEU A 514 -23.60 10.58 6.77
N ASN A 515 -24.28 11.73 6.89
CA ASN A 515 -23.74 12.99 6.40
C ASN A 515 -22.48 13.39 7.17
N GLY A 516 -22.50 13.37 8.48
CA GLY A 516 -21.34 13.74 9.30
C GLY A 516 -20.11 12.83 9.06
N TRP A 517 -20.30 11.54 8.90
CA TRP A 517 -19.19 10.60 8.74
C TRP A 517 -18.69 10.44 7.31
N LEU A 518 -19.58 10.50 6.29
CA LEU A 518 -19.23 10.16 4.91
C LEU A 518 -19.17 11.36 3.98
N VAL A 519 -20.05 12.36 4.15
CA VAL A 519 -20.11 13.56 3.30
C VAL A 519 -19.29 14.72 3.88
N GLU A 520 -19.33 14.85 5.18
CA GLU A 520 -18.48 15.78 5.94
C GLU A 520 -17.23 15.03 6.45
N HIS A 521 -16.43 15.68 7.28
CA HIS A 521 -15.30 15.04 7.94
C HIS A 521 -15.53 15.01 9.45
N GLY A 522 -16.59 14.29 9.86
CA GLY A 522 -16.94 14.11 11.25
C GLY A 522 -15.89 13.36 12.06
N GLU A 523 -15.70 13.73 13.31
CA GLU A 523 -14.75 13.09 14.23
C GLU A 523 -15.37 12.92 15.61
N THR A 524 -15.12 11.75 16.21
CA THR A 524 -15.39 11.46 17.61
C THR A 524 -14.07 11.25 18.34
N ASP A 525 -13.95 11.67 19.58
CA ASP A 525 -12.73 11.51 20.41
C ASP A 525 -13.15 11.36 21.88
N TRP A 526 -13.32 10.12 22.29
CA TRP A 526 -13.59 9.80 23.67
C TRP A 526 -12.29 9.59 24.44
N ALA A 527 -12.14 10.27 25.59
CA ALA A 527 -10.96 10.16 26.42
C ALA A 527 -11.28 9.81 27.86
N VAL A 528 -10.43 8.98 28.47
CA VAL A 528 -10.39 8.79 29.92
C VAL A 528 -9.51 9.89 30.52
N ASP A 529 -10.15 10.96 30.98
CA ASP A 529 -9.44 12.13 31.53
C ASP A 529 -8.82 11.82 32.90
N ARG A 530 -9.62 11.19 33.78
CA ARG A 530 -9.15 10.87 35.15
C ARG A 530 -9.83 9.64 35.71
N VAL A 531 -9.07 8.87 36.48
CA VAL A 531 -9.61 7.75 37.30
C VAL A 531 -9.23 7.97 38.76
N ARG A 532 -10.20 7.94 39.64
CA ARG A 532 -10.01 7.99 41.10
C ARG A 532 -10.50 6.71 41.75
N LEU A 533 -9.73 6.23 42.69
CA LEU A 533 -10.03 5.00 43.43
C LEU A 533 -10.25 5.34 44.92
N ALA A 534 -11.40 5.00 45.46
CA ALA A 534 -11.67 5.16 46.88
C ALA A 534 -11.99 3.80 47.51
N ALA A 535 -11.44 3.55 48.69
CA ALA A 535 -11.81 2.36 49.48
C ALA A 535 -13.22 2.56 50.06
N LEU A 536 -14.00 1.49 50.05
CA LEU A 536 -15.30 1.52 50.73
C LEU A 536 -15.13 1.47 52.25
N PRO A 537 -16.01 2.20 53.03
CA PRO A 537 -16.02 2.09 54.48
C PRO A 537 -16.17 0.65 54.93
N GLY A 538 -15.37 0.21 55.89
CA GLY A 538 -15.39 -1.15 56.43
C GLY A 538 -14.23 -2.05 55.99
N GLY A 539 -13.35 -1.58 55.14
CA GLY A 539 -12.18 -2.35 54.66
C GLY A 539 -12.57 -3.42 53.65
N GLY A 540 -11.61 -4.00 52.99
CA GLY A 540 -11.84 -5.05 52.00
C GLY A 540 -11.37 -4.66 50.61
N PRO A 541 -11.46 -5.59 49.63
CA PRO A 541 -10.93 -5.36 48.29
C PRO A 541 -11.77 -4.42 47.42
N ARG A 542 -13.05 -4.23 47.75
CA ARG A 542 -13.98 -3.39 46.96
C ARG A 542 -13.52 -1.95 46.91
N ARG A 543 -13.72 -1.32 45.79
CA ARG A 543 -13.36 0.08 45.50
C ARG A 543 -14.50 0.78 44.78
N THR A 544 -14.73 2.05 45.13
CA THR A 544 -15.47 2.95 44.28
C THR A 544 -14.48 3.50 43.25
N VAL A 545 -14.76 3.23 41.99
CA VAL A 545 -14.01 3.74 40.85
C VAL A 545 -14.79 4.87 40.22
N THR A 546 -14.25 6.08 40.28
CA THR A 546 -14.83 7.26 39.62
C THR A 546 -14.00 7.56 38.36
N VAL A 547 -14.65 7.47 37.20
CA VAL A 547 -14.03 7.74 35.89
C VAL A 547 -14.62 9.03 35.31
N GLU A 548 -13.76 9.99 35.02
CA GLU A 548 -14.11 11.19 34.28
C GLU A 548 -13.82 10.93 32.79
N LEU A 549 -14.86 11.00 31.95
CA LEU A 549 -14.78 10.88 30.51
C LEU A 549 -14.99 12.25 29.87
N VAL A 550 -14.27 12.51 28.81
CA VAL A 550 -14.40 13.71 27.98
C VAL A 550 -14.56 13.30 26.53
N GLN A 551 -15.50 13.94 25.84
CA GLN A 551 -15.68 13.82 24.40
C GLN A 551 -15.16 15.12 23.75
N LYS A 552 -14.13 15.01 22.93
CA LYS A 552 -13.43 16.15 22.34
C LYS A 552 -13.79 16.37 20.86
N GLY A 553 -14.40 15.35 20.22
CA GLY A 553 -14.88 15.43 18.86
C GLY A 553 -16.23 16.12 18.75
N HIS A 554 -16.63 16.49 17.56
CA HIS A 554 -17.94 17.10 17.29
C HIS A 554 -19.04 16.08 16.97
N MET A 555 -18.68 14.83 16.64
CA MET A 555 -19.60 13.72 16.51
C MET A 555 -19.65 12.93 17.82
N VAL A 556 -20.74 13.05 18.54
CA VAL A 556 -20.87 12.44 19.86
C VAL A 556 -21.55 11.09 19.74
N GLU A 557 -20.77 10.03 19.59
CA GLU A 557 -21.25 8.67 19.39
C GLU A 557 -21.48 7.94 20.74
N PRO A 558 -22.49 7.09 20.86
CA PRO A 558 -22.63 6.20 22.00
C PRO A 558 -21.45 5.22 22.07
N THR A 559 -21.04 4.88 23.30
CA THR A 559 -19.89 4.01 23.53
C THR A 559 -20.07 3.15 24.78
N VAL A 560 -19.04 2.40 25.15
CA VAL A 560 -18.99 1.56 26.35
C VAL A 560 -17.73 1.89 27.13
N LEU A 561 -17.88 2.00 28.46
CA LEU A 561 -16.75 2.03 29.39
C LEU A 561 -16.55 0.63 29.98
N LEU A 562 -15.36 0.06 29.81
CA LEU A 562 -14.94 -1.17 30.46
C LEU A 562 -14.11 -0.85 31.70
N CYS A 563 -14.52 -1.38 32.84
CA CYS A 563 -13.72 -1.46 34.05
C CYS A 563 -13.35 -2.93 34.31
N ARG A 564 -12.11 -3.29 34.03
CA ARG A 564 -11.61 -4.67 34.18
C ARG A 564 -11.00 -4.89 35.54
N CYS A 565 -11.61 -5.75 36.35
CA CYS A 565 -11.09 -6.18 37.61
C CYS A 565 -10.76 -7.67 37.54
N GLU A 566 -9.88 -8.16 38.41
CA GLU A 566 -9.51 -9.57 38.46
C GLU A 566 -10.76 -10.46 38.60
N GLY A 567 -11.06 -11.26 37.60
CA GLY A 567 -12.22 -12.16 37.54
C GLY A 567 -13.58 -11.51 37.19
N ASN A 568 -13.66 -10.18 36.97
CA ASN A 568 -14.91 -9.48 36.65
C ASN A 568 -14.69 -8.28 35.73
N ASP A 569 -15.32 -8.31 34.58
CA ASP A 569 -15.36 -7.20 33.63
C ASP A 569 -16.73 -6.49 33.74
N LEU A 570 -16.70 -5.23 34.20
CA LEU A 570 -17.88 -4.36 34.24
C LEU A 570 -17.94 -3.51 33.02
N ARG A 571 -19.01 -3.66 32.24
CA ARG A 571 -19.21 -2.87 30.99
C ARG A 571 -20.36 -1.89 31.23
N VAL A 572 -20.08 -0.62 31.13
CA VAL A 572 -21.04 0.46 31.38
C VAL A 572 -21.32 1.16 30.04
N PRO A 573 -22.52 1.04 29.47
CA PRO A 573 -22.88 1.77 28.27
C PRO A 573 -22.98 3.26 28.57
N ILE A 574 -22.43 4.07 27.65
CA ILE A 574 -22.46 5.52 27.69
C ILE A 574 -23.39 6.02 26.58
N TRP A 575 -24.52 6.58 26.96
CA TRP A 575 -25.52 7.16 26.05
C TRP A 575 -25.49 8.71 26.14
N PRO A 576 -24.91 9.39 25.17
CA PRO A 576 -24.74 10.83 25.22
C PRO A 576 -26.03 11.65 25.24
N ASP A 577 -27.08 11.11 24.69
CA ASP A 577 -28.43 11.69 24.59
C ASP A 577 -29.25 11.60 25.88
N ARG A 578 -28.76 10.78 26.85
CA ARG A 578 -29.43 10.61 28.14
C ARG A 578 -28.84 11.53 29.21
N GLY A 579 -29.67 11.97 30.09
CA GLY A 579 -29.26 12.58 31.35
C GLY A 579 -28.62 11.60 32.32
N ASP A 580 -28.66 11.87 33.61
CA ASP A 580 -28.14 10.96 34.62
C ASP A 580 -28.95 9.65 34.67
N TYR A 581 -28.24 8.53 34.68
CA TYR A 581 -28.85 7.20 34.72
C TYR A 581 -27.99 6.21 35.51
N ARG A 582 -28.63 5.07 35.84
CA ARG A 582 -27.96 3.95 36.51
C ARG A 582 -28.09 2.68 35.71
N VAL A 583 -27.04 1.88 35.77
CA VAL A 583 -26.99 0.51 35.27
C VAL A 583 -26.52 -0.40 36.41
N PRO A 584 -26.69 -1.73 36.36
CA PRO A 584 -26.18 -2.62 37.36
C PRO A 584 -24.71 -2.38 37.68
N GLY A 585 -24.36 -2.02 38.91
CA GLY A 585 -23.02 -1.77 39.40
C GLY A 585 -22.40 -0.41 39.03
N ALA A 586 -23.14 0.48 38.35
CA ALA A 586 -22.62 1.80 38.00
C ALA A 586 -23.68 2.89 37.86
N GLY A 587 -23.28 4.14 38.16
CA GLY A 587 -24.04 5.35 37.87
C GLY A 587 -23.29 6.20 36.86
N VAL A 588 -23.98 6.78 35.89
CA VAL A 588 -23.47 7.69 34.88
C VAL A 588 -24.14 9.03 35.06
N ALA A 589 -23.35 10.09 35.19
CA ALA A 589 -23.83 11.48 35.31
C ALA A 589 -23.18 12.34 34.25
N ARG A 590 -23.95 13.16 33.55
CA ARG A 590 -23.45 14.16 32.60
C ARG A 590 -23.19 15.47 33.35
N VAL A 591 -21.91 15.85 33.52
CA VAL A 591 -21.51 17.02 34.34
C VAL A 591 -21.16 18.26 33.50
N GLY A 592 -21.41 18.22 32.19
CA GLY A 592 -21.16 19.32 31.25
C GLY A 592 -21.57 18.90 29.86
N GLY A 593 -21.38 19.77 28.88
CA GLY A 593 -21.74 19.51 27.49
C GLY A 593 -20.98 18.30 26.90
N ASP A 594 -19.73 18.17 27.29
CA ASP A 594 -18.74 17.22 26.75
C ASP A 594 -18.12 16.30 27.80
N ARG A 595 -18.66 16.26 29.05
CA ARG A 595 -18.09 15.53 30.17
C ARG A 595 -19.11 14.61 30.88
N TRP A 596 -18.65 13.42 31.23
CA TRP A 596 -19.42 12.42 31.98
C TRP A 596 -18.59 11.92 33.16
N VAL A 597 -19.26 11.65 34.26
CA VAL A 597 -18.68 10.97 35.42
C VAL A 597 -19.36 9.64 35.59
N VAL A 598 -18.57 8.56 35.55
CA VAL A 598 -19.04 7.21 35.75
C VAL A 598 -18.55 6.74 37.11
N THR A 599 -19.47 6.41 38.02
CA THR A 599 -19.16 5.85 39.35
C THR A 599 -19.45 4.35 39.33
N ILE A 600 -18.44 3.54 39.58
CA ILE A 600 -18.51 2.07 39.52
C ILE A 600 -18.20 1.49 40.88
N ASP A 601 -19.03 0.53 41.33
CA ASP A 601 -18.74 -0.29 42.50
C ASP A 601 -17.95 -1.54 42.06
N ALA A 602 -16.65 -1.44 42.09
CA ALA A 602 -15.73 -2.45 41.60
C ALA A 602 -15.35 -3.47 42.70
N PRO A 603 -15.24 -4.78 42.38
CA PRO A 603 -14.88 -5.81 43.34
C PRO A 603 -13.46 -5.69 43.88
N GLY A 604 -12.61 -4.90 43.20
CA GLY A 604 -11.23 -4.67 43.57
C GLY A 604 -10.62 -3.47 42.82
N THR A 605 -9.34 -3.32 42.91
CA THR A 605 -8.60 -2.30 42.12
C THR A 605 -8.62 -2.71 40.65
N PRO A 606 -9.12 -1.87 39.72
CA PRO A 606 -9.15 -2.21 38.32
C PRO A 606 -7.74 -2.34 37.74
N ALA A 607 -7.53 -3.38 36.96
CA ALA A 607 -6.33 -3.56 36.16
C ALA A 607 -6.33 -2.58 34.98
N GLN A 608 -7.51 -2.31 34.40
CA GLN A 608 -7.69 -1.48 33.25
C GLN A 608 -9.04 -0.76 33.27
N VAL A 609 -9.06 0.49 32.79
CA VAL A 609 -10.27 1.27 32.50
C VAL A 609 -10.14 1.78 31.06
N VAL A 610 -11.12 1.43 30.22
CA VAL A 610 -11.06 1.73 28.78
C VAL A 610 -12.42 2.17 28.28
N VAL A 611 -12.49 3.30 27.62
CA VAL A 611 -13.65 3.71 26.82
C VAL A 611 -13.50 3.15 25.40
N ASP A 612 -14.58 2.71 24.79
CA ASP A 612 -14.60 1.99 23.52
C ASP A 612 -13.66 0.76 23.49
N PRO A 613 -13.79 -0.20 24.41
CA PRO A 613 -12.88 -1.35 24.51
C PRO A 613 -12.94 -2.28 23.30
N ASP A 614 -14.06 -2.24 22.57
CA ASP A 614 -14.27 -3.04 21.38
C ASP A 614 -13.85 -2.31 20.10
N HIS A 615 -13.33 -1.09 20.24
CA HIS A 615 -13.00 -0.18 19.14
C HIS A 615 -14.13 -0.09 18.09
N ALA A 616 -15.35 0.00 18.59
CA ALA A 616 -16.52 0.11 17.76
C ALA A 616 -16.56 1.41 16.97
N LEU A 617 -15.87 2.43 17.46
CA LEU A 617 -15.81 3.76 16.87
C LEU A 617 -14.52 3.98 16.07
N LEU A 618 -14.58 4.91 15.12
CA LEU A 618 -13.39 5.52 14.53
C LEU A 618 -13.00 6.73 15.39
N ASP A 619 -12.44 6.43 16.54
CA ASP A 619 -12.00 7.45 17.49
C ASP A 619 -10.77 8.20 16.94
N ALA A 620 -10.78 9.54 17.07
CA ALA A 620 -9.73 10.38 16.50
C ALA A 620 -8.36 10.19 17.17
N VAL A 621 -8.36 9.80 18.46
CA VAL A 621 -7.14 9.63 19.27
C VAL A 621 -7.28 8.38 20.16
N PRO A 622 -7.30 7.17 19.58
CA PRO A 622 -7.70 5.94 20.29
C PRO A 622 -6.79 5.53 21.46
N ASP A 623 -5.61 6.12 21.59
CA ASP A 623 -4.71 5.84 22.71
C ASP A 623 -5.03 6.66 23.99
N ASN A 624 -5.85 7.71 23.90
CA ASN A 624 -6.34 8.43 25.06
C ASN A 624 -7.56 7.75 25.72
N ASN A 625 -8.08 6.67 25.10
CA ASN A 625 -9.24 5.90 25.58
C ASN A 625 -8.93 5.06 26.82
N ARG A 626 -7.68 5.06 27.30
CA ARG A 626 -7.21 4.13 28.34
C ARG A 626 -6.62 4.87 29.54
N TRP A 627 -6.96 4.43 30.74
CA TRP A 627 -6.34 4.92 31.98
C TRP A 627 -4.89 4.46 32.15
N ARG A 628 -4.55 3.23 31.72
CA ARG A 628 -3.18 2.70 31.74
C ARG A 628 -2.83 2.26 30.33
N THR A 629 -1.82 2.90 29.77
CA THR A 629 -1.33 2.61 28.43
C THR A 629 -0.59 1.28 28.41
N GLU A 630 -0.97 0.40 27.52
CA GLU A 630 -0.22 -0.80 27.17
C GLU A 630 0.82 -0.47 26.12
N ILE A 631 1.95 -1.20 26.13
CA ILE A 631 3.00 -1.04 25.12
C ILE A 631 3.03 -2.32 24.26
N SER A 632 2.98 -2.15 22.97
CA SER A 632 3.17 -3.23 22.01
C SER A 632 4.64 -3.47 21.79
N TRP A 633 5.14 -4.69 22.09
CA TRP A 633 6.53 -5.06 21.89
C TRP A 633 6.72 -6.00 20.73
N ARG A 634 7.78 -5.75 19.94
CA ARG A 634 8.14 -6.55 18.78
C ARG A 634 9.66 -6.69 18.67
N LEU A 635 10.12 -7.89 18.32
CA LEU A 635 11.50 -8.12 17.89
C LEU A 635 11.56 -8.26 16.38
N THR A 636 12.59 -7.76 15.75
CA THR A 636 12.84 -7.93 14.32
C THR A 636 14.20 -8.59 14.07
N PRO A 637 14.31 -9.49 13.08
CA PRO A 637 15.59 -10.11 12.73
C PRO A 637 16.54 -9.14 12.02
N ALA A 638 16.01 -8.09 11.41
CA ALA A 638 16.75 -6.99 10.82
C ALA A 638 15.85 -5.75 10.82
N MET A 639 16.33 -4.67 11.42
CA MET A 639 15.64 -3.40 11.45
C MET A 639 15.63 -2.79 10.04
N THR A 640 14.46 -2.61 9.51
CA THR A 640 14.24 -1.97 8.20
C THR A 640 13.51 -0.64 8.38
N PRO A 641 13.49 0.24 7.37
CA PRO A 641 12.67 1.44 7.40
C PRO A 641 11.16 1.15 7.64
N LEU A 642 10.67 0.00 7.20
CA LEU A 642 9.28 -0.42 7.48
C LEU A 642 9.05 -0.68 8.97
N ASP A 643 10.03 -1.22 9.70
CA ASP A 643 9.91 -1.45 11.14
C ASP A 643 9.76 -0.15 11.92
N GLU A 644 10.29 0.94 11.41
CA GLU A 644 10.21 2.28 11.99
C GLU A 644 9.06 3.10 11.41
N SER A 645 8.35 2.58 10.41
CA SER A 645 7.17 3.21 9.84
C SER A 645 5.93 2.97 10.70
N SER A 646 4.91 3.80 10.47
CA SER A 646 3.62 3.62 11.12
C SER A 646 2.88 2.34 10.71
N GLN A 647 3.25 1.72 9.59
CA GLN A 647 2.57 0.53 9.07
C GLN A 647 2.62 -0.69 10.00
N PHE A 648 3.72 -0.84 10.72
CA PHE A 648 3.91 -1.96 11.66
C PHE A 648 3.71 -1.57 13.13
N ALA A 649 3.27 -0.35 13.40
CA ALA A 649 2.96 0.12 14.74
C ALA A 649 1.49 -0.11 15.09
N ALA A 650 1.21 -0.38 16.36
CA ALA A 650 -0.17 -0.41 16.84
C ALA A 650 -0.78 1.00 16.73
N TYR A 651 -2.00 1.09 16.23
CA TYR A 651 -2.66 2.39 16.02
C TYR A 651 -3.23 2.99 17.33
N ASP A 652 -3.49 2.14 18.35
CA ASP A 652 -4.18 2.49 19.60
C ASP A 652 -3.27 2.54 20.83
N ARG A 653 -1.96 2.34 20.66
CA ARG A 653 -0.98 2.32 21.75
C ARG A 653 0.45 2.49 21.25
N PRO A 654 1.39 2.93 22.11
CA PRO A 654 2.80 2.96 21.74
C PRO A 654 3.35 1.59 21.38
N SER A 655 4.19 1.56 20.38
CA SER A 655 4.86 0.36 19.89
C SER A 655 6.37 0.49 20.10
N VAL A 656 7.01 -0.60 20.52
CA VAL A 656 8.46 -0.71 20.63
C VAL A 656 8.95 -1.86 19.77
N VAL A 657 9.91 -1.60 18.92
CA VAL A 657 10.59 -2.61 18.09
C VAL A 657 12.08 -2.62 18.43
N ALA A 658 12.66 -3.80 18.50
CA ALA A 658 14.08 -3.97 18.77
C ALA A 658 14.68 -5.03 17.85
N GLY A 659 15.90 -4.78 17.34
CA GLY A 659 16.59 -5.73 16.47
C GLY A 659 17.94 -5.24 15.97
N PRO A 660 18.69 -6.10 15.30
CA PRO A 660 19.93 -5.71 14.61
C PRO A 660 19.59 -4.78 13.43
N PHE A 661 20.51 -3.86 13.12
CA PHE A 661 20.42 -2.99 11.96
C PHE A 661 21.72 -2.98 11.17
N ILE A 662 21.58 -2.73 9.86
CA ILE A 662 22.66 -2.31 8.97
C ILE A 662 22.09 -1.17 8.14
N ASP A 663 22.78 -0.05 8.06
CA ASP A 663 22.34 1.08 7.26
C ASP A 663 23.16 1.28 5.95
N GLN A 664 22.75 2.26 5.15
CA GLN A 664 23.41 2.59 3.89
C GLN A 664 24.87 3.09 4.04
N TYR A 665 25.30 3.43 5.25
CA TYR A 665 26.67 3.85 5.57
C TYR A 665 27.51 2.70 6.13
N GLU A 666 27.03 1.47 5.98
CA GLU A 666 27.67 0.24 6.48
C GLU A 666 27.76 0.16 8.02
N ARG A 667 27.07 1.05 8.75
CA ARG A 667 26.99 0.96 10.20
C ARG A 667 26.11 -0.23 10.58
N GLY A 668 26.54 -0.98 11.56
CA GLY A 668 25.80 -2.14 12.01
C GLY A 668 25.81 -2.26 13.52
N GLY A 669 24.74 -2.79 14.09
CA GLY A 669 24.60 -2.92 15.52
C GLY A 669 23.21 -3.38 15.93
N PHE A 670 22.78 -2.91 17.09
CA PHE A 670 21.45 -3.16 17.63
C PHE A 670 20.71 -1.85 17.86
N LYS A 671 19.46 -1.81 17.49
CA LYS A 671 18.60 -0.62 17.59
C LYS A 671 17.28 -0.96 18.30
N VAL A 672 16.81 -0.02 19.09
CA VAL A 672 15.49 -0.04 19.72
C VAL A 672 14.76 1.23 19.28
N SER A 673 13.60 1.07 18.70
CA SER A 673 12.76 2.18 18.29
C SER A 673 11.41 2.09 18.97
N ALA A 674 10.98 3.18 19.56
CA ALA A 674 9.68 3.35 20.18
C ALA A 674 8.90 4.43 19.44
N GLN A 675 7.63 4.22 19.18
CA GLN A 675 6.79 5.20 18.51
C GLN A 675 5.35 5.14 18.97
N ARG A 676 4.71 6.27 18.93
CA ARG A 676 3.26 6.42 18.89
C ARG A 676 2.91 6.89 17.49
N VAL A 677 2.07 6.13 16.81
CA VAL A 677 1.73 6.40 15.41
C VAL A 677 1.45 7.89 15.20
N ASN A 678 2.28 8.51 14.36
CA ASN A 678 2.16 9.91 13.93
C ASN A 678 2.16 11.01 15.03
N HIS A 679 2.61 10.68 16.21
CA HIS A 679 2.78 11.68 17.29
C HIS A 679 4.26 11.86 17.64
N TRP A 680 4.94 10.80 18.00
CA TRP A 680 6.34 10.85 18.33
C TRP A 680 7.07 9.53 17.97
N SER A 681 8.35 9.66 17.74
CA SER A 681 9.25 8.52 17.62
C SER A 681 10.53 8.76 18.40
N VAL A 682 11.07 7.70 19.00
CA VAL A 682 12.35 7.70 19.69
C VAL A 682 13.11 6.44 19.28
N SER A 683 14.36 6.59 18.84
CA SER A 683 15.22 5.45 18.52
C SER A 683 16.53 5.58 19.25
N LEU A 684 17.04 4.46 19.75
CA LEU A 684 18.35 4.34 20.37
C LEU A 684 19.11 3.21 19.66
N TRP A 685 20.38 3.41 19.41
CA TRP A 685 21.23 2.39 18.80
C TRP A 685 22.61 2.34 19.41
N ALA A 686 23.18 1.14 19.38
CA ALA A 686 24.58 0.90 19.68
C ALA A 686 25.16 -0.04 18.64
N GLY A 687 26.37 0.24 18.19
CA GLY A 687 26.95 -0.54 17.11
C GLY A 687 28.35 -0.11 16.74
N THR A 688 28.71 -0.32 15.50
CA THR A 688 29.99 0.09 14.94
C THR A 688 29.82 1.01 13.76
N GLU A 689 30.66 2.00 13.65
CA GLU A 689 30.86 2.86 12.49
C GLU A 689 32.18 2.43 11.82
N PRO A 690 32.12 1.55 10.81
CA PRO A 690 33.34 1.00 10.18
C PRO A 690 34.21 2.07 9.54
N ALA A 691 33.58 3.13 9.07
CA ALA A 691 34.23 4.28 8.46
C ALA A 691 35.18 4.99 9.37
N LEU A 692 34.77 5.21 10.60
CA LEU A 692 35.56 5.84 11.63
C LEU A 692 36.28 4.80 12.50
N ARG A 693 35.94 3.52 12.29
CA ARG A 693 36.45 2.39 13.10
C ARG A 693 36.13 2.56 14.58
N GLU A 694 34.92 2.99 14.85
CA GLU A 694 34.44 3.31 16.18
C GLU A 694 33.30 2.40 16.62
N ALA A 695 33.24 2.11 17.91
CA ALA A 695 32.00 1.72 18.55
C ALA A 695 31.21 2.98 18.88
N ILE A 696 29.93 2.98 18.52
CA ILE A 696 29.05 4.12 18.62
C ILE A 696 27.83 3.84 19.50
N PHE A 697 27.29 4.91 20.07
CA PHE A 697 25.97 4.94 20.67
C PHE A 697 25.24 6.19 20.21
N GLY A 698 23.99 6.06 19.82
CA GLY A 698 23.25 7.21 19.34
C GLY A 698 21.76 7.13 19.67
N GLY A 699 21.09 8.25 19.48
CA GLY A 699 19.66 8.36 19.66
C GLY A 699 19.07 9.48 18.84
N GLN A 700 17.80 9.29 18.53
CA GLN A 700 16.96 10.34 17.93
C GLN A 700 15.61 10.36 18.60
N ALA A 701 15.01 11.54 18.66
CA ALA A 701 13.62 11.71 19.07
C ALA A 701 12.98 12.73 18.15
N SER A 702 11.73 12.50 17.78
CA SER A 702 10.97 13.37 16.90
C SER A 702 9.53 13.50 17.38
N LEU A 703 9.01 14.70 17.33
CA LEU A 703 7.60 15.02 17.44
C LEU A 703 7.05 15.22 16.03
N LEU A 704 6.18 14.32 15.61
CA LEU A 704 5.61 14.32 14.28
C LEU A 704 4.37 15.20 14.24
N HIS A 705 4.16 15.91 13.14
CA HIS A 705 3.04 16.83 12.95
C HIS A 705 2.94 17.91 14.05
N PHE A 706 4.09 18.35 14.54
CA PHE A 706 4.24 19.35 15.60
C PHE A 706 5.12 20.53 15.13
N PRO A 707 4.77 21.78 15.41
CA PRO A 707 3.56 22.24 16.10
C PRO A 707 2.29 22.25 15.24
N TRP A 708 2.41 22.04 13.94
CA TRP A 708 1.30 21.97 12.98
C TRP A 708 1.45 20.75 12.07
N PRO A 709 0.37 20.32 11.39
CA PRO A 709 0.43 19.30 10.35
C PRO A 709 1.56 19.56 9.35
N LYS A 710 2.22 18.51 8.85
CA LYS A 710 3.39 18.55 7.94
C LYS A 710 4.70 19.04 8.57
N TRP A 711 4.69 19.50 9.83
CA TRP A 711 5.91 19.87 10.55
C TRP A 711 6.41 18.71 11.42
N THR A 712 7.71 18.67 11.63
CA THR A 712 8.38 17.72 12.55
C THR A 712 9.46 18.48 13.30
N ALA A 713 9.40 18.45 14.62
CA ALA A 713 10.50 18.88 15.48
C ALA A 713 11.26 17.63 15.96
N GLY A 714 12.58 17.68 15.97
CA GLY A 714 13.35 16.52 16.39
C GLY A 714 14.76 16.87 16.87
N ILE A 715 15.33 15.89 17.54
CA ILE A 715 16.71 15.90 17.98
C ILE A 715 17.38 14.58 17.55
N PHE A 716 18.65 14.67 17.24
CA PHE A 716 19.53 13.54 16.93
C PHE A 716 20.85 13.76 17.63
N TYR A 717 21.42 12.72 18.20
CA TYR A 717 22.76 12.74 18.76
C TYR A 717 23.43 11.38 18.65
N GLU A 718 24.72 11.38 18.34
CA GLU A 718 25.56 10.18 18.28
C GLU A 718 26.93 10.44 18.93
N GLU A 719 27.41 9.46 19.67
CA GLU A 719 28.66 9.48 20.43
C GLU A 719 29.52 8.30 20.05
N GLY A 720 30.79 8.55 19.70
CA GLY A 720 31.82 7.54 19.58
C GLY A 720 32.26 7.06 20.98
N LEU A 721 32.01 5.81 21.30
CA LEU A 721 32.34 5.23 22.61
C LEU A 721 33.80 4.77 22.68
N TYR A 722 34.30 4.16 21.61
CA TYR A 722 35.63 3.60 21.53
C TYR A 722 36.08 3.60 20.06
N ASN A 723 37.30 4.10 19.82
CA ASN A 723 37.96 4.01 18.53
C ASN A 723 39.03 2.90 18.58
N PHE A 724 38.96 1.95 17.61
CA PHE A 724 39.83 0.78 17.57
C PHE A 724 41.27 1.08 17.12
N TYR A 725 41.56 2.33 16.69
CA TYR A 725 42.88 2.71 16.16
C TYR A 725 43.53 3.91 16.80
N ASN A 726 42.73 4.78 17.43
CA ASN A 726 43.26 5.98 18.08
C ASN A 726 42.28 6.44 19.17
N ASP A 727 42.73 7.39 20.00
CA ASP A 727 41.97 7.88 21.17
C ASP A 727 40.87 8.88 20.80
N LYS A 728 40.57 9.06 19.49
CA LYS A 728 39.68 10.10 19.00
C LYS A 728 38.36 9.53 18.62
N ARG A 729 37.34 10.13 19.16
CA ARG A 729 35.94 9.75 18.99
C ARG A 729 35.17 10.89 18.34
N HIS A 730 34.21 10.55 17.51
CA HIS A 730 33.30 11.57 17.04
C HIS A 730 32.12 11.71 18.00
N SER A 731 31.59 12.90 18.08
CA SER A 731 30.35 13.18 18.81
C SER A 731 29.63 14.31 18.08
N GLY A 732 28.36 14.20 17.95
CA GLY A 732 27.60 15.22 17.27
C GLY A 732 26.12 14.98 17.23
N GLY A 733 25.38 16.04 17.02
CA GLY A 733 23.95 15.97 16.93
C GLY A 733 23.34 17.24 16.36
N ARG A 734 22.04 17.23 16.26
CA ARG A 734 21.28 18.42 15.89
C ARG A 734 19.88 18.38 16.44
N ALA A 735 19.35 19.60 16.68
CA ALA A 735 17.94 19.84 16.87
C ALA A 735 17.40 20.49 15.60
N PHE A 736 16.23 20.08 15.15
CA PHE A 736 15.69 20.56 13.89
C PHE A 736 14.19 20.79 13.93
N LEU A 737 13.74 21.69 13.05
CA LEU A 737 12.35 21.90 12.70
C LEU A 737 12.22 21.74 11.19
N ARG A 738 11.43 20.75 10.74
CA ARG A 738 11.27 20.36 9.35
C ARG A 738 9.83 20.54 8.88
N TYR A 739 9.66 21.18 7.74
CA TYR A 739 8.40 21.28 7.03
C TYR A 739 8.42 20.40 5.79
N ARG A 740 7.48 19.47 5.68
CA ARG A 740 7.30 18.59 4.51
C ARG A 740 6.30 19.22 3.56
N PHE A 741 6.74 19.62 2.36
CA PHE A 741 5.89 20.21 1.33
C PHE A 741 5.43 19.19 0.29
N LEU A 742 6.10 18.05 0.14
CA LEU A 742 5.56 16.92 -0.61
C LEU A 742 4.88 15.96 0.36
N PRO A 743 3.66 15.47 0.01
CA PRO A 743 2.97 14.52 0.85
C PRO A 743 3.79 13.23 0.93
N THR A 744 4.12 12.85 2.15
CA THR A 744 4.60 11.49 2.46
C THR A 744 3.40 10.70 2.89
N SER A 745 3.01 9.68 2.13
CA SER A 745 2.07 8.70 2.66
C SER A 745 2.79 7.87 3.73
N SER A 746 2.04 7.28 4.65
CA SER A 746 2.58 6.31 5.61
C SER A 746 3.24 5.10 4.93
N PHE A 747 3.02 4.92 3.64
CA PHE A 747 3.58 3.86 2.80
C PHE A 747 4.88 4.25 2.10
N ILE A 748 5.26 5.53 2.12
CA ILE A 748 6.48 6.03 1.48
C ILE A 748 7.54 6.21 2.56
N VAL A 749 8.62 5.48 2.40
CA VAL A 749 9.71 5.36 3.36
C VAL A 749 10.65 6.59 3.33
N ASP A 750 10.70 7.33 2.23
CA ASP A 750 11.66 8.43 2.04
C ASP A 750 11.00 9.82 2.12
N ASP A 751 11.69 10.74 2.80
CA ASP A 751 11.34 12.17 2.82
C ASP A 751 11.65 12.80 1.46
N GLN A 752 10.63 12.90 0.61
CA GLN A 752 10.79 13.33 -0.78
C GLN A 752 10.99 14.83 -0.93
N GLY A 753 10.31 15.63 -0.10
CA GLY A 753 10.40 17.07 -0.19
C GLY A 753 10.21 17.74 1.16
N PHE A 754 11.26 18.43 1.61
CA PHE A 754 11.21 19.19 2.85
C PHE A 754 12.12 20.42 2.85
N ALA A 755 11.80 21.34 3.72
CA ALA A 755 12.67 22.42 4.18
C ALA A 755 12.89 22.26 5.69
N GLU A 756 14.11 22.40 6.16
CA GLU A 756 14.52 22.17 7.54
C GLU A 756 15.36 23.34 8.04
N LEU A 757 15.07 23.80 9.25
CA LEU A 757 15.95 24.67 10.03
C LEU A 757 16.53 23.83 11.16
N TYR A 758 17.81 24.00 11.45
CA TYR A 758 18.45 23.23 12.51
C TYR A 758 19.52 24.01 13.26
N PHE A 759 19.76 23.58 14.50
CA PHE A 759 20.98 23.83 15.24
C PHE A 759 21.77 22.53 15.30
N GLY A 760 22.99 22.55 14.79
CA GLY A 760 23.89 21.41 14.78
C GLY A 760 25.06 21.65 15.73
N THR A 761 25.48 20.59 16.42
CA THR A 761 26.66 20.57 17.28
C THR A 761 27.47 19.33 16.98
N GLY A 762 28.78 19.40 16.97
CA GLY A 762 29.59 18.23 16.72
C GLY A 762 31.08 18.47 16.86
N ASN A 763 31.74 17.44 17.30
CA ASN A 763 33.15 17.30 17.25
C ASN A 763 33.50 16.59 15.95
N GLU A 764 33.79 17.33 14.90
CA GLU A 764 34.24 16.75 13.65
C GLU A 764 35.74 16.52 13.67
N PHE A 765 36.18 15.32 13.28
CA PHE A 765 37.59 15.00 13.14
C PHE A 765 38.15 15.63 11.87
N TRP A 766 39.17 16.49 12.05
CA TRP A 766 39.98 16.97 10.94
C TRP A 766 41.34 16.33 10.97
N ALA A 767 41.88 15.98 9.87
CA ALA A 767 43.27 15.78 9.77
C ALA A 767 43.94 17.14 9.61
N GLY A 768 44.58 17.65 10.61
CA GLY A 768 45.46 18.82 10.50
C GLY A 768 46.68 18.50 9.59
N ASP A 769 47.53 19.51 9.31
CA ASP A 769 48.67 19.45 8.36
C ASP A 769 49.60 18.25 8.58
N ASN A 770 49.57 17.63 9.75
CA ASN A 770 50.39 16.48 10.09
C ASN A 770 49.57 15.18 10.30
N GLY A 771 48.36 15.12 9.80
CA GLY A 771 47.46 14.01 10.03
C GLY A 771 46.94 13.91 11.49
N ARG A 772 47.15 14.91 12.30
CA ARG A 772 46.61 15.02 13.65
C ARG A 772 45.22 15.62 13.64
N PRO A 773 44.26 15.00 14.25
CA PRO A 773 42.94 15.57 14.35
C PRO A 773 42.92 16.81 15.21
N VAL A 774 42.12 17.78 14.82
CA VAL A 774 41.83 18.99 15.60
C VAL A 774 40.62 18.70 16.48
N ASN A 775 40.76 18.79 17.78
CA ASN A 775 39.63 18.65 18.69
C ASN A 775 38.97 20.01 18.89
N GLY A 776 37.74 20.12 18.47
CA GLY A 776 36.92 21.31 18.67
C GLY A 776 35.46 21.01 18.38
N TRP A 777 34.56 21.63 19.14
CA TRP A 777 33.14 21.58 18.87
C TRP A 777 32.78 22.64 17.86
N LEU A 778 31.96 22.25 16.89
CA LEU A 778 31.38 23.15 15.90
C LEU A 778 29.89 23.25 16.19
N ASP A 779 29.46 24.45 16.56
CA ASP A 779 28.07 24.75 16.81
C ASP A 779 27.58 25.73 15.75
N ALA A 780 26.51 25.34 15.07
CA ALA A 780 26.00 26.09 13.92
C ALA A 780 24.49 26.10 13.84
N VAL A 781 23.96 27.19 13.29
CA VAL A 781 22.59 27.24 12.78
C VAL A 781 22.62 27.01 11.27
N GLY A 782 21.66 26.25 10.77
CA GLY A 782 21.61 25.92 9.35
C GLY A 782 20.20 25.73 8.82
N ALA A 783 20.13 25.70 7.50
CA ALA A 783 18.93 25.39 6.74
C ALA A 783 19.26 24.32 5.69
N ARG A 784 18.31 23.43 5.45
CA ARG A 784 18.40 22.36 4.45
C ARG A 784 17.14 22.34 3.62
N TYR A 785 17.28 22.21 2.32
CA TYR A 785 16.21 21.97 1.37
C TYR A 785 16.48 20.67 0.63
N ARG A 786 15.50 19.79 0.53
CA ARG A 786 15.58 18.55 -0.24
C ARG A 786 14.34 18.37 -1.09
N LEU A 787 14.53 17.98 -2.35
CA LEU A 787 13.49 17.51 -3.25
C LEU A 787 14.02 16.28 -3.97
N SER A 788 13.36 15.13 -3.78
CA SER A 788 13.66 13.89 -4.46
C SER A 788 12.43 13.37 -5.18
N THR A 789 12.55 13.18 -6.48
CA THR A 789 11.56 12.48 -7.30
C THR A 789 12.14 11.19 -7.88
N LEU A 790 13.26 10.72 -7.35
CA LEU A 790 13.84 9.41 -7.69
C LEU A 790 12.86 8.30 -7.32
N PHE A 791 12.69 7.32 -8.18
CA PHE A 791 11.79 6.19 -7.99
C PHE A 791 12.25 4.97 -8.80
N PRO A 792 12.05 3.73 -8.28
CA PRO A 792 11.75 3.43 -6.88
C PRO A 792 12.99 3.66 -5.99
N TYR A 793 12.76 3.75 -4.67
CA TYR A 793 13.85 4.09 -3.72
C TYR A 793 14.99 3.08 -3.69
N TRP A 794 14.73 1.79 -4.01
CA TRP A 794 15.75 0.72 -3.97
C TRP A 794 16.65 0.71 -5.20
N ASP A 795 16.14 1.08 -6.38
CA ASP A 795 16.88 1.11 -7.65
C ASP A 795 16.23 2.09 -8.64
N PRO A 796 16.54 3.39 -8.53
CA PRO A 796 15.88 4.41 -9.33
C PRO A 796 16.00 4.17 -10.83
N VAL A 797 14.85 4.16 -11.52
CA VAL A 797 14.75 4.09 -12.98
C VAL A 797 14.52 5.46 -13.61
N GLY A 798 14.13 6.43 -12.81
CA GLY A 798 13.90 7.81 -13.24
C GLY A 798 13.82 8.79 -12.07
N GLY A 799 13.68 10.07 -12.42
CA GLY A 799 13.53 11.15 -11.45
C GLY A 799 14.78 11.97 -11.23
N LYS A 800 14.71 12.88 -10.26
CA LYS A 800 15.79 13.80 -9.90
C LYS A 800 15.87 14.00 -8.39
N LEU A 801 17.06 14.33 -7.92
CA LEU A 801 17.37 14.77 -6.56
C LEU A 801 17.96 16.18 -6.61
N VAL A 802 17.50 17.05 -5.74
CA VAL A 802 18.11 18.35 -5.45
C VAL A 802 18.19 18.49 -3.94
N GLU A 803 19.37 18.69 -3.41
CA GLU A 803 19.58 18.97 -2.00
C GLU A 803 20.54 20.15 -1.84
N VAL A 804 20.18 21.10 -0.98
CA VAL A 804 21.02 22.26 -0.66
C VAL A 804 21.03 22.42 0.86
N THR A 805 22.20 22.59 1.42
CA THR A 805 22.38 22.91 2.85
C THR A 805 23.24 24.16 2.98
N ALA A 806 22.91 25.03 3.90
CA ALA A 806 23.72 26.18 4.28
C ALA A 806 23.72 26.33 5.79
N GLU A 807 24.88 26.53 6.39
CA GLU A 807 25.00 26.71 7.84
C GLU A 807 26.08 27.73 8.20
N ARG A 808 25.91 28.36 9.36
CA ARG A 808 26.84 29.27 9.96
C ARG A 808 27.18 28.82 11.37
N GLY A 809 28.46 28.51 11.60
CA GLY A 809 29.02 28.35 12.94
C GLY A 809 29.56 29.67 13.45
N ASP A 810 29.35 29.93 14.74
CA ASP A 810 29.78 31.16 15.37
C ASP A 810 30.25 30.87 16.80
N LYS A 811 31.34 31.50 17.19
CA LYS A 811 31.87 31.39 18.56
C LYS A 811 30.89 31.81 19.62
N ALA A 812 29.97 32.74 19.30
CA ALA A 812 28.90 33.15 20.18
C ALA A 812 27.92 32.00 20.51
N PHE A 813 27.84 30.97 19.69
CA PHE A 813 27.05 29.76 19.93
C PHE A 813 27.85 28.67 20.65
N GLY A 814 29.14 28.89 20.94
CA GLY A 814 30.03 27.86 21.50
C GLY A 814 30.96 27.18 20.49
N SER A 815 30.87 27.54 19.22
CA SER A 815 31.68 26.94 18.16
C SER A 815 33.16 27.22 18.36
N TYR A 816 33.99 26.24 18.11
CA TYR A 816 35.46 26.38 18.09
C TYR A 816 35.93 27.44 17.09
N ALA A 817 35.23 27.55 15.97
CA ALA A 817 35.57 28.48 14.90
C ALA A 817 34.33 29.16 14.35
N ASP A 818 34.52 30.40 13.88
CA ASP A 818 33.54 31.09 13.05
C ASP A 818 33.66 30.55 11.63
N TYR A 819 32.57 30.05 11.06
CA TYR A 819 32.57 29.52 9.70
C TYR A 819 31.23 29.64 9.00
N PHE A 820 31.28 29.58 7.69
CA PHE A 820 30.12 29.36 6.83
C PHE A 820 30.39 28.11 6.01
N ARG A 821 29.39 27.23 5.91
CA ARG A 821 29.45 26.02 5.09
C ARG A 821 28.17 25.91 4.25
N THR A 822 28.34 25.54 2.98
CA THR A 822 27.22 25.22 2.09
C THR A 822 27.53 23.96 1.28
N THR A 823 26.48 23.19 1.01
CA THR A 823 26.54 22.04 0.12
C THR A 823 25.43 22.10 -0.91
N GLY A 824 25.71 21.57 -2.10
CA GLY A 824 24.71 21.36 -3.13
C GLY A 824 24.87 19.96 -3.72
N GLU A 825 23.78 19.27 -3.89
CA GLU A 825 23.73 17.98 -4.56
C GLU A 825 22.63 17.98 -5.60
N PHE A 826 22.98 17.51 -6.79
CA PHE A 826 22.06 17.30 -7.91
C PHE A 826 22.24 15.87 -8.41
N GLY A 827 21.15 15.14 -8.53
CA GLY A 827 21.11 13.80 -9.10
C GLY A 827 20.01 13.68 -10.15
N VAL A 828 20.24 12.90 -11.19
CA VAL A 828 19.21 12.57 -12.18
C VAL A 828 19.43 11.17 -12.71
N VAL A 829 18.34 10.43 -12.85
CA VAL A 829 18.32 9.12 -13.51
C VAL A 829 17.37 9.18 -14.70
N ARG A 830 17.81 8.63 -15.84
CA ARG A 830 17.03 8.58 -17.07
C ARG A 830 17.19 7.23 -17.74
N ALA A 831 16.05 6.64 -18.11
CA ALA A 831 16.07 5.49 -19.01
C ALA A 831 16.56 5.89 -20.40
N ILE A 832 17.26 4.99 -21.07
CA ILE A 832 17.63 5.18 -22.49
C ILE A 832 16.34 5.05 -23.32
N PRO A 833 16.09 6.00 -24.26
CA PRO A 833 14.87 5.99 -25.05
C PRO A 833 14.67 4.70 -25.86
N ASP A 834 13.40 4.34 -26.07
CA ASP A 834 13.04 3.28 -26.98
C ASP A 834 13.60 3.53 -28.39
N GLY A 835 13.96 2.45 -29.10
CA GLY A 835 14.58 2.55 -30.43
C GLY A 835 16.10 2.37 -30.44
N TRP A 836 16.78 2.34 -29.30
CA TRP A 836 18.22 2.06 -29.17
C TRP A 836 18.52 0.56 -29.05
N GLY A 837 17.56 -0.30 -29.46
CA GLY A 837 17.68 -1.75 -29.43
C GLY A 837 17.89 -2.27 -28.01
N ARG A 838 18.90 -3.11 -27.78
CA ARG A 838 19.14 -3.67 -26.45
C ARG A 838 19.50 -2.62 -25.38
N LEU A 839 19.99 -1.43 -25.79
CA LEU A 839 20.36 -0.36 -24.86
C LEU A 839 19.14 0.33 -24.24
N SER A 840 17.96 0.25 -24.87
CA SER A 840 16.72 0.83 -24.33
C SER A 840 16.32 0.27 -22.95
N LYS A 841 16.82 -0.92 -22.60
CA LYS A 841 16.63 -1.50 -21.27
C LYS A 841 17.55 -0.92 -20.20
N SER A 842 18.49 -0.04 -20.58
CA SER A 842 19.48 0.54 -19.69
C SER A 842 19.12 1.96 -19.25
N ARG A 843 19.86 2.47 -18.30
CA ARG A 843 19.67 3.81 -17.75
C ARG A 843 20.99 4.50 -17.47
N LEU A 844 20.97 5.81 -17.58
CA LEU A 844 22.07 6.69 -17.19
C LEU A 844 21.70 7.41 -15.90
N ALA A 845 22.63 7.40 -14.96
CA ALA A 845 22.53 8.11 -13.71
C ALA A 845 23.68 9.11 -13.62
N PHE A 846 23.35 10.36 -13.35
CA PHE A 846 24.33 11.43 -13.18
C PHE A 846 24.15 12.07 -11.81
N ARG A 847 25.26 12.36 -11.14
CA ARG A 847 25.30 13.07 -9.88
C ARG A 847 26.38 14.14 -9.90
N ALA A 848 26.08 15.30 -9.36
CA ALA A 848 27.04 16.34 -9.05
C ALA A 848 26.86 16.75 -7.58
N TYR A 849 27.96 16.83 -6.86
CA TYR A 849 28.01 17.28 -5.46
C TYR A 849 29.09 18.34 -5.32
N GLY A 850 28.80 19.40 -4.61
CA GLY A 850 29.74 20.45 -4.27
C GLY A 850 29.58 20.87 -2.81
N GLY A 851 30.70 21.19 -2.18
CA GLY A 851 30.76 21.75 -0.86
C GLY A 851 31.75 22.89 -0.80
N TYR A 852 31.39 23.97 -0.11
CA TYR A 852 32.22 25.14 0.11
C TYR A 852 32.14 25.58 1.56
N SER A 853 33.27 25.90 2.17
CA SER A 853 33.32 26.53 3.47
C SER A 853 34.29 27.69 3.53
N TYR A 854 34.02 28.63 4.42
CA TYR A 854 34.87 29.76 4.73
C TYR A 854 34.99 29.87 6.26
N PRO A 855 36.18 30.14 6.82
CA PRO A 855 37.48 30.29 6.16
C PRO A 855 37.99 28.98 5.54
N ASP A 856 38.86 29.10 4.54
CA ASP A 856 39.34 28.03 3.69
C ASP A 856 40.38 27.08 4.35
N ASN A 857 40.79 27.40 5.58
CA ASN A 857 41.67 26.58 6.42
C ASN A 857 40.97 25.54 7.28
N LEU A 858 39.63 25.52 7.25
CA LEU A 858 38.84 24.54 7.99
C LEU A 858 38.45 23.36 7.09
N PRO A 859 38.95 22.16 7.32
CA PRO A 859 38.69 20.99 6.47
C PRO A 859 37.32 20.36 6.76
N LEU A 860 36.24 21.03 6.40
CA LEU A 860 34.85 20.66 6.72
C LEU A 860 34.26 19.60 5.79
N PHE A 861 35.01 19.18 4.75
CA PHE A 861 34.53 18.20 3.79
C PHE A 861 35.52 17.04 3.62
N ARG A 862 34.93 15.89 3.24
CA ARG A 862 35.68 14.67 2.99
C ARG A 862 35.20 14.00 1.73
N LEU A 863 36.14 13.48 0.93
CA LEU A 863 35.89 12.68 -0.25
C LEU A 863 36.53 11.30 -0.11
N GLY A 864 35.85 10.30 -0.65
CA GLY A 864 36.24 8.90 -0.63
C GLY A 864 35.17 8.06 0.06
N GLY A 865 35.01 6.84 -0.43
CA GLY A 865 34.04 5.88 0.10
C GLY A 865 32.98 5.45 -0.93
N GLY A 866 32.26 4.40 -0.60
CA GLY A 866 31.29 3.74 -1.46
C GLY A 866 30.10 4.60 -1.90
N THR A 867 29.81 5.67 -1.20
CA THR A 867 28.72 6.60 -1.51
C THR A 867 29.19 7.93 -2.13
N ARG A 868 30.49 8.12 -2.30
CA ARG A 868 31.07 9.36 -2.90
C ARG A 868 32.08 9.02 -3.97
N LEU A 869 33.36 9.21 -3.74
CA LEU A 869 34.44 8.94 -4.70
C LEU A 869 34.96 7.53 -4.47
N ARG A 870 34.38 6.55 -5.16
CA ARG A 870 34.59 5.10 -4.90
C ARG A 870 36.00 4.60 -5.12
N ALA A 871 36.80 5.32 -5.88
CA ALA A 871 38.22 5.00 -6.12
C ALA A 871 39.17 5.37 -4.97
N LEU A 872 38.67 6.02 -3.93
CA LEU A 872 39.40 6.36 -2.72
C LEU A 872 38.93 5.57 -1.53
N ASP A 873 39.86 5.29 -0.61
CA ASP A 873 39.48 4.85 0.71
C ASP A 873 38.57 5.87 1.39
N LEU A 874 37.81 5.42 2.36
CA LEU A 874 36.84 6.26 3.04
C LEU A 874 37.50 7.50 3.65
N ASN A 875 36.94 8.68 3.39
CA ASN A 875 37.38 9.98 3.88
C ASN A 875 38.86 10.31 3.55
N GLN A 876 39.42 9.75 2.50
CA GLN A 876 40.85 9.84 2.19
C GLN A 876 41.28 11.26 1.79
N GLN A 877 40.45 12.02 1.08
CA GLN A 877 40.69 13.44 0.83
C GLN A 877 39.83 14.31 1.73
N ILE A 878 40.41 15.40 2.21
CA ILE A 878 39.76 16.38 3.04
C ILE A 878 39.92 17.77 2.44
N GLY A 879 38.99 18.67 2.73
CA GLY A 879 39.04 20.04 2.22
C GLY A 879 38.08 21.00 2.89
N SER A 880 38.34 22.28 2.69
CA SER A 880 37.38 23.37 2.95
C SER A 880 36.41 23.54 1.80
N SER A 881 36.78 23.03 0.62
CA SER A 881 35.87 22.90 -0.50
C SER A 881 36.11 21.58 -1.21
N VAL A 882 35.06 21.05 -1.78
CA VAL A 882 35.08 19.79 -2.54
C VAL A 882 34.10 19.86 -3.70
N TRP A 883 34.38 19.09 -4.72
CA TRP A 883 33.42 18.77 -5.74
C TRP A 883 33.55 17.30 -6.17
N LEU A 884 32.47 16.73 -6.59
CA LEU A 884 32.37 15.35 -7.07
C LEU A 884 31.38 15.32 -8.22
N SER A 885 31.71 14.57 -9.27
CA SER A 885 30.76 14.19 -10.30
C SER A 885 30.84 12.70 -10.55
N THR A 886 29.68 12.07 -10.70
CA THR A 886 29.53 10.65 -11.01
C THR A 886 28.67 10.50 -12.26
N LEU A 887 29.14 9.70 -13.19
CA LEU A 887 28.35 9.20 -14.31
C LEU A 887 28.32 7.69 -14.21
N GLU A 888 27.13 7.13 -14.21
CA GLU A 888 26.94 5.69 -14.08
C GLU A 888 25.94 5.20 -15.13
N TRP A 889 26.35 4.19 -15.89
CA TRP A 889 25.50 3.46 -16.81
C TRP A 889 25.11 2.12 -16.18
N ARG A 890 23.80 1.87 -16.05
CA ARG A 890 23.24 0.65 -15.47
C ARG A 890 22.53 -0.15 -16.55
N TYR A 891 22.86 -1.43 -16.64
CA TYR A 891 22.32 -2.33 -17.65
C TYR A 891 21.83 -3.62 -17.00
N PRO A 892 20.59 -4.09 -17.26
CA PRO A 892 20.11 -5.37 -16.76
C PRO A 892 20.85 -6.52 -17.46
N LEU A 893 21.73 -7.18 -16.72
CA LEU A 893 22.44 -8.38 -17.19
C LEU A 893 21.50 -9.57 -17.26
N TRP A 894 20.61 -9.66 -16.29
CA TRP A 894 19.58 -10.68 -16.24
C TRP A 894 18.34 -10.03 -15.61
N ALA A 895 17.38 -9.68 -16.43
CA ALA A 895 16.08 -9.21 -16.01
C ALA A 895 15.14 -10.38 -15.74
N GLU A 896 14.17 -10.17 -14.86
CA GLU A 896 13.11 -11.14 -14.59
C GLU A 896 13.67 -12.52 -14.17
N ILE A 897 14.63 -12.53 -13.25
CA ILE A 897 15.18 -13.77 -12.66
C ILE A 897 14.06 -14.57 -12.01
N ASP A 898 13.21 -13.88 -11.26
CA ASP A 898 12.00 -14.37 -10.62
C ASP A 898 12.20 -15.72 -9.88
N ARG A 899 13.25 -15.77 -9.08
CA ARG A 899 13.63 -16.94 -8.28
C ARG A 899 13.46 -16.65 -6.80
N ASP A 900 12.64 -17.45 -6.15
CA ASP A 900 12.41 -17.39 -4.72
C ASP A 900 13.09 -18.57 -4.01
N VAL A 901 13.58 -18.32 -2.80
CA VAL A 901 14.22 -19.30 -1.91
C VAL A 901 13.62 -19.18 -0.50
N VAL A 902 13.82 -20.21 0.32
CA VAL A 902 13.37 -20.26 1.72
C VAL A 902 11.86 -19.96 1.83
N ASP A 903 11.06 -20.78 1.17
CA ASP A 903 9.58 -20.60 1.16
C ASP A 903 9.16 -19.18 0.77
N HIS A 904 9.72 -18.65 -0.32
CA HIS A 904 9.45 -17.31 -0.85
C HIS A 904 9.79 -16.13 0.11
N VAL A 905 10.53 -16.40 1.20
CA VAL A 905 10.98 -15.33 2.11
C VAL A 905 11.99 -14.43 1.44
N VAL A 906 12.85 -14.97 0.58
CA VAL A 906 13.83 -14.20 -0.19
C VAL A 906 13.63 -14.47 -1.67
N GLY A 907 13.40 -13.44 -2.45
CA GLY A 907 13.24 -13.50 -3.89
C GLY A 907 14.29 -12.67 -4.61
N PHE A 908 14.86 -13.22 -5.68
CA PHE A 908 15.77 -12.52 -6.58
C PHE A 908 14.98 -12.08 -7.81
N ARG A 909 15.02 -10.80 -8.14
CA ARG A 909 14.20 -10.23 -9.22
C ARG A 909 15.03 -9.82 -10.43
N ASN A 910 16.11 -9.07 -10.24
CA ASN A 910 16.95 -8.59 -11.31
C ASN A 910 18.42 -8.66 -10.92
N LEU A 911 19.30 -8.86 -11.89
CA LEU A 911 20.73 -8.67 -11.79
C LEU A 911 21.14 -7.58 -12.78
N LEU A 912 21.67 -6.47 -12.25
CA LEU A 912 22.15 -5.36 -13.06
C LEU A 912 23.68 -5.27 -12.97
N GLY A 913 24.31 -4.96 -14.10
CA GLY A 913 25.67 -4.47 -14.17
C GLY A 913 25.69 -2.96 -14.20
N ALA A 914 26.70 -2.37 -13.57
CA ALA A 914 26.98 -0.95 -13.66
C ALA A 914 28.40 -0.71 -14.14
N VAL A 915 28.58 0.32 -14.96
CA VAL A 915 29.87 0.89 -15.30
C VAL A 915 29.83 2.35 -14.88
N PHE A 916 30.82 2.80 -14.14
CA PHE A 916 30.81 4.15 -13.62
C PHE A 916 32.15 4.86 -13.73
N TYR A 917 32.02 6.17 -13.76
CA TYR A 917 33.15 7.10 -13.71
C TYR A 917 32.87 8.14 -12.62
N ASP A 918 33.72 8.17 -11.61
CA ASP A 918 33.73 9.17 -10.56
C ASP A 918 34.91 10.11 -10.75
N VAL A 919 34.69 11.39 -10.56
CA VAL A 919 35.76 12.38 -10.59
C VAL A 919 35.52 13.42 -9.51
N GLY A 920 36.56 13.75 -8.77
CA GLY A 920 36.43 14.76 -7.73
C GLY A 920 37.74 15.29 -7.23
N GLN A 921 37.65 16.37 -6.46
CA GLN A 921 38.82 17.11 -5.97
C GLN A 921 38.47 17.84 -4.69
N SER A 922 39.43 17.99 -3.82
CA SER A 922 39.35 18.84 -2.63
C SER A 922 40.25 20.05 -2.70
N TYR A 923 39.92 21.11 -1.99
CA TYR A 923 40.72 22.33 -1.83
C TYR A 923 40.84 22.62 -0.34
N LEU A 924 42.04 22.99 0.11
CA LEU A 924 42.32 23.37 1.47
C LEU A 924 43.44 24.42 1.54
N SER A 925 43.21 25.48 2.30
CA SER A 925 44.25 26.51 2.63
C SER A 925 45.01 27.01 1.39
N GLY A 926 44.29 27.46 0.37
CA GLY A 926 44.90 28.01 -0.85
C GLY A 926 45.43 26.98 -1.86
N LYS A 927 45.28 25.68 -1.60
CA LYS A 927 45.80 24.61 -2.46
C LYS A 927 44.70 23.65 -2.90
N TRP A 928 44.68 23.32 -4.19
CA TRP A 928 43.91 22.22 -4.71
C TRP A 928 44.66 20.90 -4.51
N GLY A 929 43.98 19.92 -3.95
CA GLY A 929 44.43 18.53 -3.93
C GLY A 929 44.46 17.96 -5.37
N PRO A 930 44.96 16.74 -5.55
CA PRO A 930 44.90 16.10 -6.86
C PRO A 930 43.44 15.84 -7.28
N VAL A 931 43.17 16.02 -8.58
CA VAL A 931 41.96 15.50 -9.17
C VAL A 931 42.07 13.97 -9.18
N VAL A 932 41.08 13.31 -8.59
CA VAL A 932 41.04 11.86 -8.59
C VAL A 932 39.97 11.39 -9.57
N HIS A 933 40.40 10.54 -10.48
CA HIS A 933 39.52 9.86 -11.42
C HIS A 933 39.37 8.41 -10.97
N GLY A 934 38.15 7.95 -10.91
CA GLY A 934 37.82 6.56 -10.60
C GLY A 934 36.97 5.95 -11.71
N VAL A 935 37.44 4.85 -12.26
CA VAL A 935 36.62 4.01 -13.15
C VAL A 935 36.26 2.74 -12.44
N GLY A 936 35.09 2.24 -12.66
CA GLY A 936 34.70 1.03 -11.98
C GLY A 936 33.54 0.28 -12.62
N VAL A 937 33.38 -0.91 -12.11
CA VAL A 937 32.26 -1.79 -12.46
C VAL A 937 31.55 -2.23 -11.18
N GLY A 938 30.27 -2.52 -11.30
CA GLY A 938 29.52 -2.98 -10.17
C GLY A 938 28.42 -3.96 -10.55
N LEU A 939 28.00 -4.72 -9.55
CA LEU A 939 26.83 -5.59 -9.63
C LEU A 939 25.77 -5.12 -8.65
N ARG A 940 24.51 -5.24 -9.07
CA ARG A 940 23.33 -4.93 -8.29
C ARG A 940 22.42 -6.13 -8.34
N VAL A 941 22.02 -6.64 -7.19
CA VAL A 941 21.04 -7.72 -7.09
C VAL A 941 19.80 -7.16 -6.44
N ASP A 942 18.71 -7.11 -7.20
CA ASP A 942 17.41 -6.70 -6.70
C ASP A 942 16.78 -7.87 -5.94
N VAL A 943 16.51 -7.66 -4.66
CA VAL A 943 16.02 -8.65 -3.72
C VAL A 943 14.66 -8.22 -3.19
N ALA A 944 13.68 -9.12 -3.28
CA ALA A 944 12.40 -8.99 -2.61
C ALA A 944 12.39 -9.83 -1.32
N LEU A 945 11.84 -9.29 -0.26
CA LEU A 945 11.67 -9.99 1.00
C LEU A 945 10.19 -10.26 1.24
N PHE A 946 9.90 -11.50 1.71
CA PHE A 946 8.55 -11.96 2.00
C PHE A 946 7.60 -11.75 0.82
N ALA A 947 7.98 -12.34 -0.32
CA ALA A 947 7.36 -12.21 -1.65
C ALA A 947 7.44 -10.78 -2.23
N PHE A 948 6.81 -9.80 -1.61
CA PHE A 948 6.73 -8.41 -2.09
C PHE A 948 6.67 -7.36 -0.95
N LEU A 949 6.79 -7.78 0.31
CA LEU A 949 6.61 -6.86 1.44
C LEU A 949 7.69 -5.77 1.45
N GLU A 950 8.92 -6.12 1.10
CA GLU A 950 10.04 -5.19 1.02
C GLU A 950 10.90 -5.49 -0.22
N ARG A 951 11.48 -4.46 -0.81
CA ARG A 951 12.47 -4.58 -1.90
C ARG A 951 13.72 -3.78 -1.58
N SER A 952 14.86 -4.34 -1.90
CA SER A 952 16.16 -3.71 -1.71
C SER A 952 17.12 -4.14 -2.82
N SER A 953 18.14 -3.34 -3.08
CA SER A 953 19.21 -3.67 -4.03
C SER A 953 20.51 -3.88 -3.28
N LEU A 954 21.06 -5.09 -3.34
CA LEU A 954 22.39 -5.39 -2.84
C LEU A 954 23.43 -4.95 -3.87
N ARG A 955 24.41 -4.16 -3.45
CA ARG A 955 25.39 -3.54 -4.34
C ARG A 955 26.81 -3.98 -4.01
N VAL A 956 27.58 -4.32 -5.03
CA VAL A 956 29.04 -4.51 -4.97
C VAL A 956 29.69 -3.70 -6.06
N ASP A 957 30.56 -2.77 -5.70
CA ASP A 957 31.33 -1.94 -6.61
C ASP A 957 32.82 -2.22 -6.50
N VAL A 958 33.50 -2.29 -7.64
CA VAL A 958 34.96 -2.36 -7.73
C VAL A 958 35.42 -1.12 -8.50
N ALA A 959 36.16 -0.25 -7.84
CA ALA A 959 36.62 1.01 -8.36
C ALA A 959 38.14 1.07 -8.44
N GLN A 960 38.68 1.44 -9.57
CA GLN A 960 40.12 1.62 -9.80
C GLN A 960 40.42 3.10 -9.93
N PRO A 961 41.33 3.67 -9.10
CA PRO A 961 41.83 5.01 -9.33
C PRO A 961 42.69 5.03 -10.61
N VAL A 962 42.49 6.08 -11.45
CA VAL A 962 43.22 6.30 -12.72
C VAL A 962 43.88 7.68 -12.67
N GLY A 963 45.08 7.80 -13.20
CA GLY A 963 45.81 9.07 -13.30
C GLY A 963 47.25 9.01 -12.83
N ILE A 964 47.98 10.13 -12.98
CA ILE A 964 49.39 10.22 -12.63
C ILE A 964 49.58 10.15 -11.11
N GLY A 965 50.40 9.22 -10.64
CA GLY A 965 50.72 9.06 -9.23
C GLY A 965 49.82 8.09 -8.44
N THR A 966 48.80 7.48 -9.04
CA THR A 966 47.93 6.50 -8.40
C THR A 966 48.51 5.08 -8.48
N ARG A 967 49.26 4.65 -7.46
CA ARG A 967 49.79 3.27 -7.37
C ARG A 967 48.91 2.35 -6.52
N ARG A 968 47.64 2.60 -6.39
CA ARG A 968 46.74 1.78 -5.57
C ARG A 968 45.99 0.77 -6.43
N GLY A 969 45.78 -0.42 -5.84
CA GLY A 969 44.91 -1.44 -6.41
C GLY A 969 43.44 -1.01 -6.37
N PRO A 970 42.52 -1.83 -6.91
CA PRO A 970 41.11 -1.56 -6.87
C PRO A 970 40.56 -1.55 -5.44
N VAL A 971 39.58 -0.70 -5.20
CA VAL A 971 38.84 -0.64 -3.93
C VAL A 971 37.48 -1.31 -4.14
N ILE A 972 37.05 -2.11 -3.19
CA ILE A 972 35.78 -2.84 -3.23
C ILE A 972 34.83 -2.26 -2.18
N TRP A 973 33.62 -1.93 -2.62
CA TRP A 973 32.55 -1.43 -1.76
C TRP A 973 31.34 -2.34 -1.79
N PHE A 974 30.74 -2.52 -0.64
CA PHE A 974 29.45 -3.17 -0.48
C PHE A 974 28.42 -2.12 -0.03
N GLY A 975 27.18 -2.30 -0.39
CA GLY A 975 26.14 -1.37 0.06
C GLY A 975 24.73 -1.87 -0.24
N LEU A 976 23.78 -1.23 0.42
CA LEU A 976 22.37 -1.39 0.17
C LEU A 976 21.86 -0.24 -0.71
N ASN A 977 21.00 -0.55 -1.64
CA ASN A 977 20.41 0.37 -2.61
C ASN A 977 21.44 1.09 -3.48
N GLN A 978 21.02 2.04 -4.29
CA GLN A 978 21.92 2.76 -5.19
C GLN A 978 22.65 3.88 -4.43
N VAL A 979 23.71 4.39 -5.05
CA VAL A 979 24.49 5.51 -4.47
C VAL A 979 23.65 6.79 -4.41
N PHE A 980 22.72 6.97 -5.35
CA PHE A 980 21.82 8.12 -5.47
C PHE A 980 20.63 7.77 -6.37
#